data_73d4a3109998847c8390a96406751471
#
_entry.id   73d4a3109998847c8390a96406751471
#
_cell.length_a   1.000
_cell.length_b   1.000
_cell.length_c   1.000
_cell.angle_alpha   90.00
_cell.angle_beta   90.00
_cell.angle_gamma   90.00
#
_symmetry.space_group_name_H-M   'P 1'
#
loop_
_entity.id
_entity.type
_entity.pdbx_description
1 polymer ?
#
loop_
_entity_poly.entity_id
_entity_poly.type
_entity_poly.pdbx_seq_one_letter_code
_entity_poly.pdbx_strand_id
1 'polypeptide(L)'
;MKKTLLFIFFLLSIIADAQQITVSPAVFQVNQQIKITASFASGTCNTMGTSPTKVYMHAGIGNEANAWQVVKGNWGADDGVGLMTKETNGTWSITITPSVYFGLTATQQSAATKMGIVFRNANGSQTLKLAPSCSDFFVSVGSFQVTLTSPAENSTSIVSSGSSFNIATTNTGGAGSYTLKANGVTINTNASTSSYSYTHTNIISNQSYELIATQGTTTVSKKFAVVVNPNTVSQAMPTGLVDGINYNASDATKATLVLDAPLKDFVYVAGSFNNWRPTSAYAMKKDPSSGKFWLELTGLVSGVNNTYQYWVVDTTPIANSPSIVKTADPYSTLVLSPYDDSSIPASKYPNMPVYPAGQNFEVTVLKTGQTPYNWKVTNFDKPQKEKLVVYEVLVRDFDASRSYQSLIDKIDYFKNLKINAIELMPVMEFEGNESWGYNTSFHMALDKFYGTSDKLKEFIDLCHQNGIAVILDVALNHAFGRNPMVRMWMNDPDGDGFGSPTTENPYFNTVAKHTYSVGEDFNHQSLKTQYYVNRVIKQWIEEYKIDGFRWDLTKGFTQACTASNESCTNSYQQDRVDVLKKYADYSWSLDPTHYTIFEHLGTDAEEQQWANYRVSETPSKGVMMWGKMTKEYNQLSMGYASESNIYRMNSTSRGFTANRLMGYAESHDEERLMYKNVQYGASNGSYNVKTLNTALSRMSAIGAVSLLIPGPKMIWHFGELGMDDSIFSCNNGTVNDETTTTPGDCKLDTKPQPQWTENWLGDSNRNKIYNDWAKMITLKKTEPVFLGTATMVNTTTLTVNIKITNSSLASTQLKDVVILANFETTAQNMIPAFQYTGAWYNLMDNSTINVTNVNTPISLAPGEYRIYGNKQANLAIEDFEKGNQVNLYPNPVSDYFTLGFATSKVDIYSIIGQLVKTFNTNGNADYQFSVSGLTSGLYLVKTFDENNKVRIVKFIKN
;
A
#
# COMPACT_ATOMS: atom_id res chain seq x y z
N MET A 1 33.89 -68.13 30.04
CA MET A 1 33.80 -66.98 29.17
C MET A 1 32.31 -66.76 28.75
N LYS A 2 31.61 -65.96 29.47
CA LYS A 2 30.19 -65.64 29.22
C LYS A 2 30.12 -64.31 28.47
N LYS A 3 29.54 -64.30 27.26
CA LYS A 3 29.23 -63.10 26.52
C LYS A 3 27.86 -62.60 27.01
N THR A 4 27.89 -61.45 27.64
CA THR A 4 26.66 -60.72 28.02
C THR A 4 26.20 -59.86 26.82
N LEU A 5 25.03 -60.16 26.25
CA LEU A 5 24.38 -59.42 25.20
C LEU A 5 23.63 -58.26 25.85
N LEU A 6 24.05 -57.02 25.59
CA LEU A 6 23.34 -55.80 26.02
C LEU A 6 22.31 -55.44 24.97
N PHE A 7 21.02 -55.61 25.30
CA PHE A 7 19.90 -55.12 24.49
C PHE A 7 19.70 -53.66 24.81
N ILE A 8 20.07 -52.78 23.88
CA ILE A 8 19.71 -51.38 23.92
C ILE A 8 18.27 -51.26 23.33
N PHE A 9 17.32 -51.03 24.22
CA PHE A 9 15.98 -50.57 23.84
C PHE A 9 16.08 -49.12 23.38
N PHE A 10 16.01 -48.89 22.05
CA PHE A 10 15.70 -47.60 21.50
C PHE A 10 14.18 -47.35 21.76
N LEU A 11 13.85 -46.50 22.75
CA LEU A 11 12.53 -45.89 22.82
C LEU A 11 12.42 -44.92 21.68
N LEU A 12 11.80 -45.35 20.59
CA LEU A 12 11.15 -44.41 19.67
C LEU A 12 9.97 -43.81 20.45
N SER A 13 10.14 -42.55 20.92
CA SER A 13 9.04 -41.71 21.29
C SER A 13 8.30 -41.36 19.97
N ILE A 14 7.28 -42.13 19.65
CA ILE A 14 6.25 -41.71 18.72
C ILE A 14 5.59 -40.49 19.41
N ILE A 15 5.89 -39.31 18.95
CA ILE A 15 5.08 -38.13 19.24
C ILE A 15 3.75 -38.43 18.52
N ALA A 16 2.77 -38.94 19.26
CA ALA A 16 1.41 -38.99 18.81
C ALA A 16 0.95 -37.52 18.76
N ASP A 17 0.84 -36.96 17.57
CA ASP A 17 0.12 -35.71 17.38
C ASP A 17 -1.24 -35.85 18.06
N ALA A 18 -1.50 -35.05 19.07
CA ALA A 18 -2.76 -35.12 19.79
C ALA A 18 -3.88 -34.72 18.82
N GLN A 19 -4.71 -35.66 18.44
CA GLN A 19 -5.80 -35.42 17.49
C GLN A 19 -6.64 -34.24 17.96
N GLN A 20 -6.68 -33.15 17.21
CA GLN A 20 -7.35 -31.90 17.58
C GLN A 20 -8.87 -32.08 17.75
N ILE A 21 -9.47 -33.01 17.02
CA ILE A 21 -10.91 -33.36 17.09
C ILE A 21 -11.09 -34.87 17.16
N THR A 22 -12.03 -35.32 17.98
CA THR A 22 -12.52 -36.70 17.96
C THR A 22 -14.03 -36.72 17.86
N VAL A 23 -14.58 -37.67 17.10
CA VAL A 23 -16.02 -37.94 17.00
C VAL A 23 -16.29 -39.36 17.44
N SER A 24 -17.22 -39.53 18.35
CA SER A 24 -17.56 -40.86 18.88
C SER A 24 -19.07 -41.08 18.79
N PRO A 25 -19.53 -42.19 18.13
CA PRO A 25 -18.70 -43.13 17.35
C PRO A 25 -18.09 -42.51 16.10
N ALA A 26 -16.93 -42.99 15.66
CA ALA A 26 -16.21 -42.43 14.49
C ALA A 26 -16.93 -42.68 13.16
N VAL A 27 -17.70 -43.73 13.08
CA VAL A 27 -18.61 -44.07 11.94
C VAL A 27 -20.03 -43.96 12.45
N PHE A 28 -20.84 -43.08 11.88
CA PHE A 28 -22.19 -42.77 12.35
C PHE A 28 -23.12 -42.39 11.20
N GLN A 29 -24.40 -42.59 11.46
CA GLN A 29 -25.50 -42.13 10.59
C GLN A 29 -26.02 -40.77 11.08
N VAL A 30 -26.67 -40.00 10.20
CA VAL A 30 -27.21 -38.68 10.53
C VAL A 30 -28.23 -38.69 11.69
N ASN A 31 -28.93 -39.82 11.89
CA ASN A 31 -29.92 -40.01 12.95
C ASN A 31 -29.33 -40.61 14.23
N GLN A 32 -28.01 -40.83 14.29
CA GLN A 32 -27.30 -41.36 15.45
C GLN A 32 -26.74 -40.22 16.31
N GLN A 33 -26.81 -40.39 17.64
CA GLN A 33 -26.17 -39.46 18.56
C GLN A 33 -24.65 -39.62 18.51
N ILE A 34 -23.94 -38.50 18.43
CA ILE A 34 -22.47 -38.42 18.41
C ILE A 34 -21.98 -37.44 19.44
N LYS A 35 -20.80 -37.70 20.02
CA LYS A 35 -20.06 -36.75 20.84
C LYS A 35 -18.84 -36.25 20.03
N ILE A 36 -18.75 -34.94 19.85
CA ILE A 36 -17.63 -34.27 19.20
C ILE A 36 -16.80 -33.64 20.33
N THR A 37 -15.52 -33.95 20.36
CA THR A 37 -14.58 -33.44 21.37
C THR A 37 -13.42 -32.70 20.67
N ALA A 38 -13.12 -31.48 21.11
CA ALA A 38 -12.03 -30.65 20.62
C ALA A 38 -10.93 -30.50 21.68
N SER A 39 -9.67 -30.56 21.24
CA SER A 39 -8.50 -30.37 22.09
C SER A 39 -7.70 -29.15 21.56
N PHE A 40 -7.27 -28.29 22.47
CA PHE A 40 -6.67 -27.00 22.16
C PHE A 40 -5.16 -27.03 22.49
N ALA A 41 -4.35 -27.58 21.59
CA ALA A 41 -2.89 -27.49 21.67
C ALA A 41 -2.39 -26.13 21.17
N SER A 42 -1.17 -25.73 21.55
CA SER A 42 -0.51 -24.57 20.95
C SER A 42 -0.20 -24.83 19.47
N GLY A 43 -0.41 -23.86 18.61
CA GLY A 43 -0.15 -23.97 17.17
C GLY A 43 -0.77 -22.83 16.39
N THR A 44 -0.30 -22.59 15.18
CA THR A 44 -0.73 -21.49 14.28
C THR A 44 -2.23 -21.54 13.97
N CYS A 45 -2.81 -22.75 13.84
CA CYS A 45 -4.24 -22.93 13.56
C CYS A 45 -5.15 -22.86 14.80
N ASN A 46 -4.60 -22.51 15.95
CA ASN A 46 -5.33 -22.29 17.20
C ASN A 46 -5.12 -20.88 17.72
N THR A 47 -5.93 -19.95 17.25
CA THR A 47 -5.89 -18.55 17.75
C THR A 47 -6.63 -18.36 19.08
N MET A 48 -7.35 -19.41 19.57
CA MET A 48 -8.05 -19.40 20.86
C MET A 48 -7.15 -19.69 22.06
N GLY A 49 -5.88 -20.10 21.81
CA GLY A 49 -4.94 -20.51 22.85
C GLY A 49 -5.27 -21.87 23.51
N THR A 50 -4.41 -22.33 24.40
CA THR A 50 -4.51 -23.68 25.00
C THR A 50 -5.55 -23.80 26.11
N SER A 51 -6.11 -22.69 26.58
CA SER A 51 -7.10 -22.66 27.67
C SER A 51 -8.23 -21.67 27.40
N PRO A 52 -9.01 -21.88 26.30
CA PRO A 52 -10.12 -20.99 26.00
C PRO A 52 -11.13 -20.97 27.14
N THR A 53 -11.79 -19.84 27.36
CA THR A 53 -12.80 -19.65 28.42
C THR A 53 -14.20 -20.03 27.96
N LYS A 54 -14.46 -19.97 26.65
CA LYS A 54 -15.74 -20.28 26.04
C LYS A 54 -15.53 -20.76 24.60
N VAL A 55 -16.17 -21.87 24.22
CA VAL A 55 -16.00 -22.48 22.90
C VAL A 55 -17.37 -22.76 22.29
N TYR A 56 -17.52 -22.38 21.03
CA TYR A 56 -18.65 -22.69 20.17
C TYR A 56 -18.24 -23.56 19.00
N MET A 57 -19.04 -24.54 18.67
CA MET A 57 -18.97 -25.27 17.43
C MET A 57 -19.84 -24.56 16.37
N HIS A 58 -19.21 -23.95 15.36
CA HIS A 58 -19.89 -23.54 14.15
C HIS A 58 -19.76 -24.68 13.13
N ALA A 59 -20.89 -25.20 12.67
CA ALA A 59 -20.88 -26.42 11.88
C ALA A 59 -21.88 -26.40 10.73
N GLY A 60 -21.53 -27.08 9.63
CA GLY A 60 -22.41 -27.37 8.51
C GLY A 60 -22.50 -28.86 8.22
N ILE A 61 -23.53 -29.27 7.52
CA ILE A 61 -23.69 -30.65 7.00
C ILE A 61 -24.18 -30.61 5.56
N GLY A 62 -23.66 -31.50 4.72
CA GLY A 62 -23.98 -31.60 3.31
C GLY A 62 -23.34 -32.83 2.69
N ASN A 63 -22.80 -32.68 1.47
CA ASN A 63 -22.17 -33.77 0.72
C ASN A 63 -20.71 -33.47 0.39
N GLU A 64 -20.05 -34.33 -0.35
CA GLU A 64 -18.65 -34.18 -0.71
C GLU A 64 -18.37 -32.89 -1.50
N ALA A 65 -19.34 -32.41 -2.28
CA ALA A 65 -19.18 -31.17 -3.06
C ALA A 65 -19.31 -29.91 -2.20
N ASN A 66 -20.12 -29.96 -1.12
CA ASN A 66 -20.31 -28.87 -0.19
C ASN A 66 -20.77 -29.40 1.18
N ALA A 67 -19.90 -29.36 2.18
CA ALA A 67 -20.19 -29.76 3.56
C ALA A 67 -20.98 -28.69 4.33
N TRP A 68 -21.14 -27.50 3.79
CA TRP A 68 -21.80 -26.36 4.41
C TRP A 68 -23.19 -26.04 3.83
N GLN A 69 -23.91 -27.08 3.31
CA GLN A 69 -25.25 -26.88 2.72
C GLN A 69 -26.32 -26.47 3.75
N VAL A 70 -26.25 -27.02 4.94
CA VAL A 70 -27.13 -26.64 6.09
C VAL A 70 -26.23 -26.27 7.25
N VAL A 71 -26.21 -25.02 7.62
CA VAL A 71 -25.29 -24.46 8.63
C VAL A 71 -26.03 -24.20 9.97
N LYS A 72 -25.34 -24.47 11.08
CA LYS A 72 -25.76 -24.12 12.44
C LYS A 72 -24.67 -23.35 13.16
N GLY A 73 -25.14 -22.41 14.00
CA GLY A 73 -24.31 -21.45 14.71
C GLY A 73 -24.19 -20.12 13.93
N ASN A 74 -24.54 -19.02 14.59
CA ASN A 74 -24.38 -17.69 14.02
C ASN A 74 -22.95 -17.20 14.28
N TRP A 75 -22.21 -16.88 13.23
CA TRP A 75 -20.85 -16.40 13.40
C TRP A 75 -20.81 -15.11 14.22
N GLY A 76 -19.96 -15.06 15.24
CA GLY A 76 -19.82 -13.89 16.11
C GLY A 76 -20.94 -13.68 17.14
N ALA A 77 -21.94 -14.55 17.21
CA ALA A 77 -23.01 -14.46 18.19
C ALA A 77 -22.77 -15.35 19.43
N ASP A 78 -22.97 -14.79 20.61
CA ASP A 78 -22.96 -15.51 21.91
C ASP A 78 -24.38 -15.95 22.29
N ASP A 79 -25.03 -16.75 21.41
CA ASP A 79 -26.45 -17.13 21.47
C ASP A 79 -26.70 -18.53 22.03
N GLY A 80 -25.65 -19.23 22.44
CA GLY A 80 -25.73 -20.59 22.96
C GLY A 80 -25.81 -21.69 21.89
N VAL A 81 -26.00 -21.36 20.60
CA VAL A 81 -26.08 -22.33 19.52
C VAL A 81 -24.70 -22.90 19.21
N GLY A 82 -24.50 -24.18 19.49
CA GLY A 82 -23.21 -24.86 19.36
C GLY A 82 -22.27 -24.65 20.56
N LEU A 83 -22.74 -24.07 21.67
CA LEU A 83 -21.95 -23.94 22.89
C LEU A 83 -21.46 -25.30 23.39
N MET A 84 -20.17 -25.43 23.59
CA MET A 84 -19.53 -26.65 24.07
C MET A 84 -19.33 -26.65 25.59
N THR A 85 -19.22 -27.83 26.16
CA THR A 85 -18.97 -28.06 27.60
C THR A 85 -17.47 -28.37 27.80
N LYS A 86 -16.85 -27.69 28.76
CA LYS A 86 -15.46 -27.99 29.17
C LYS A 86 -15.42 -29.26 29.99
N GLU A 87 -14.60 -30.19 29.58
CA GLU A 87 -14.37 -31.47 30.26
C GLU A 87 -13.28 -31.35 31.35
N THR A 88 -13.27 -32.30 32.28
CA THR A 88 -12.30 -32.30 33.40
C THR A 88 -10.86 -32.51 32.95
N ASN A 89 -10.65 -33.08 31.77
CA ASN A 89 -9.32 -33.27 31.14
C ASN A 89 -8.83 -32.07 30.31
N GLY A 90 -9.58 -30.96 30.33
CA GLY A 90 -9.23 -29.72 29.59
C GLY A 90 -9.72 -29.66 28.15
N THR A 91 -10.31 -30.77 27.63
CA THR A 91 -10.93 -30.73 26.29
C THR A 91 -12.34 -30.12 26.37
N TRP A 92 -12.92 -29.82 25.21
CA TRP A 92 -14.26 -29.30 25.08
C TRP A 92 -15.13 -30.26 24.26
N SER A 93 -16.38 -30.48 24.65
CA SER A 93 -17.25 -31.40 23.92
C SER A 93 -18.68 -30.89 23.74
N ILE A 94 -19.32 -31.44 22.70
CA ILE A 94 -20.75 -31.27 22.42
C ILE A 94 -21.32 -32.60 21.95
N THR A 95 -22.52 -32.92 22.41
CA THR A 95 -23.23 -34.11 22.00
C THR A 95 -24.44 -33.72 21.16
N ILE A 96 -24.55 -34.20 19.94
CA ILE A 96 -25.59 -33.89 18.97
C ILE A 96 -26.11 -35.15 18.28
N THR A 97 -27.36 -35.10 17.79
CA THR A 97 -27.84 -35.99 16.72
C THR A 97 -27.93 -35.13 15.48
N PRO A 98 -27.08 -35.35 14.46
CA PRO A 98 -26.94 -34.44 13.32
C PRO A 98 -28.27 -34.08 12.64
N SER A 99 -29.15 -35.08 12.39
CA SER A 99 -30.46 -34.84 11.76
C SER A 99 -31.32 -33.85 12.53
N VAL A 100 -31.26 -33.93 13.87
CA VAL A 100 -32.03 -33.05 14.79
C VAL A 100 -31.33 -31.70 14.94
N TYR A 101 -30.00 -31.72 15.15
CA TYR A 101 -29.21 -30.52 15.37
C TYR A 101 -29.31 -29.57 14.17
N PHE A 102 -29.17 -30.07 12.96
CA PHE A 102 -29.25 -29.29 11.72
C PHE A 102 -30.70 -29.09 11.22
N GLY A 103 -31.65 -29.85 11.72
CA GLY A 103 -33.08 -29.79 11.29
C GLY A 103 -33.27 -30.34 9.86
N LEU A 104 -32.62 -31.45 9.54
CA LEU A 104 -32.56 -31.97 8.16
C LEU A 104 -33.88 -32.59 7.72
N THR A 105 -34.32 -32.27 6.50
CA THR A 105 -35.38 -33.01 5.78
C THR A 105 -34.96 -34.44 5.44
N ALA A 106 -35.87 -35.31 5.13
CA ALA A 106 -35.57 -36.72 4.72
C ALA A 106 -34.63 -36.78 3.51
N THR A 107 -34.79 -35.88 2.53
CA THR A 107 -33.90 -35.75 1.35
C THR A 107 -32.50 -35.36 1.78
N GLN A 108 -32.36 -34.35 2.67
CA GLN A 108 -31.07 -33.91 3.17
C GLN A 108 -30.39 -34.99 4.02
N GLN A 109 -31.11 -35.73 4.81
CA GLN A 109 -30.56 -36.85 5.60
C GLN A 109 -29.98 -37.95 4.71
N SER A 110 -30.66 -38.29 3.62
CA SER A 110 -30.16 -39.30 2.66
C SER A 110 -29.00 -38.82 1.80
N ALA A 111 -28.85 -37.52 1.59
CA ALA A 111 -27.79 -36.94 0.80
C ALA A 111 -26.54 -36.55 1.64
N ALA A 112 -26.62 -36.56 2.95
CA ALA A 112 -25.55 -36.12 3.83
C ALA A 112 -24.39 -37.14 3.89
N THR A 113 -23.22 -36.76 3.46
CA THR A 113 -21.98 -37.58 3.49
C THR A 113 -20.84 -36.90 4.22
N LYS A 114 -20.95 -35.59 4.50
CA LYS A 114 -19.86 -34.81 5.07
C LYS A 114 -20.40 -33.70 6.01
N MET A 115 -19.70 -33.47 7.10
CA MET A 115 -19.96 -32.37 8.04
C MET A 115 -18.69 -31.52 8.16
N GLY A 116 -18.81 -30.17 7.99
CA GLY A 116 -17.77 -29.20 8.23
C GLY A 116 -17.87 -28.59 9.61
N ILE A 117 -16.76 -28.36 10.31
CA ILE A 117 -16.70 -27.84 11.68
C ILE A 117 -15.57 -26.82 11.80
N VAL A 118 -15.89 -25.69 12.48
CA VAL A 118 -14.90 -24.73 13.00
C VAL A 118 -15.24 -24.48 14.46
N PHE A 119 -14.25 -24.48 15.34
CA PHE A 119 -14.46 -24.02 16.71
C PHE A 119 -14.06 -22.57 16.83
N ARG A 120 -14.87 -21.79 17.55
CA ARG A 120 -14.69 -20.35 17.71
C ARG A 120 -14.92 -19.88 19.14
N ASN A 121 -14.38 -18.72 19.50
CA ASN A 121 -14.74 -18.02 20.73
C ASN A 121 -16.13 -17.35 20.60
N ALA A 122 -16.58 -16.67 21.65
CA ALA A 122 -17.92 -16.07 21.72
C ALA A 122 -18.21 -15.08 20.58
N ASN A 123 -17.27 -14.22 20.23
CA ASN A 123 -17.43 -13.19 19.20
C ASN A 123 -16.89 -13.60 17.79
N GLY A 124 -16.38 -14.82 17.64
CA GLY A 124 -15.89 -15.33 16.35
C GLY A 124 -14.53 -14.78 15.91
N SER A 125 -13.86 -13.95 16.72
CA SER A 125 -12.55 -13.37 16.38
C SER A 125 -11.38 -14.35 16.50
N GLN A 126 -11.56 -15.47 17.21
CA GLN A 126 -10.56 -16.49 17.43
C GLN A 126 -11.14 -17.87 17.10
N THR A 127 -10.34 -18.73 16.48
CA THR A 127 -10.76 -20.04 16.00
C THR A 127 -9.77 -21.14 16.34
N LEU A 128 -10.25 -22.39 16.34
CA LEU A 128 -9.44 -23.59 16.20
C LEU A 128 -9.83 -24.26 14.88
N LYS A 129 -8.86 -24.48 14.03
CA LYS A 129 -8.96 -25.16 12.73
C LYS A 129 -7.99 -26.32 12.63
N LEU A 130 -8.12 -27.13 11.60
CA LEU A 130 -7.30 -28.33 11.41
C LEU A 130 -5.84 -27.96 11.14
N ALA A 131 -4.93 -28.35 12.00
CA ALA A 131 -3.50 -28.25 11.75
C ALA A 131 -3.04 -29.41 10.82
N PRO A 132 -2.02 -29.16 9.96
CA PRO A 132 -1.28 -27.90 9.82
C PRO A 132 -1.89 -26.91 8.82
N SER A 133 -2.91 -27.30 8.07
CA SER A 133 -3.45 -26.53 6.93
C SER A 133 -4.35 -25.34 7.32
N CYS A 134 -4.66 -25.13 8.58
CA CYS A 134 -5.68 -24.20 9.08
C CYS A 134 -7.03 -24.26 8.33
N SER A 135 -7.30 -25.38 7.66
CA SER A 135 -8.61 -25.64 7.03
C SER A 135 -9.67 -25.97 8.06
N ASP A 136 -10.93 -25.96 7.65
CA ASP A 136 -12.01 -26.45 8.47
C ASP A 136 -11.88 -27.96 8.74
N PHE A 137 -12.35 -28.43 9.89
CA PHE A 137 -12.43 -29.86 10.13
C PHE A 137 -13.56 -30.47 9.30
N PHE A 138 -13.28 -31.59 8.62
CA PHE A 138 -14.28 -32.32 7.88
C PHE A 138 -14.46 -33.73 8.43
N VAL A 139 -15.69 -34.10 8.73
CA VAL A 139 -16.06 -35.39 9.28
C VAL A 139 -16.99 -36.10 8.32
N SER A 140 -16.65 -37.36 7.95
CA SER A 140 -17.50 -38.15 7.07
C SER A 140 -18.73 -38.66 7.80
N VAL A 141 -19.88 -38.65 7.14
CA VAL A 141 -21.19 -39.05 7.65
C VAL A 141 -21.68 -40.25 6.87
N GLY A 142 -22.35 -41.15 7.54
CA GLY A 142 -22.85 -42.40 6.94
C GLY A 142 -21.94 -43.60 7.22
N SER A 143 -22.42 -44.79 6.96
CA SER A 143 -21.68 -46.02 7.16
C SER A 143 -20.64 -46.24 6.05
N PHE A 144 -20.86 -45.68 4.84
CA PHE A 144 -19.96 -45.79 3.71
C PHE A 144 -18.98 -44.60 3.69
N GLN A 145 -17.77 -44.83 4.15
CA GLN A 145 -16.68 -43.84 4.16
C GLN A 145 -15.53 -44.38 3.37
N VAL A 146 -14.88 -43.52 2.58
CA VAL A 146 -13.78 -43.88 1.70
C VAL A 146 -12.52 -43.10 2.11
N THR A 147 -11.42 -43.82 2.33
CA THR A 147 -10.13 -43.24 2.67
C THR A 147 -9.12 -43.56 1.58
N LEU A 148 -8.51 -42.56 0.95
CA LEU A 148 -7.35 -42.74 0.10
C LEU A 148 -6.15 -43.14 0.98
N THR A 149 -5.58 -44.32 0.69
CA THR A 149 -4.37 -44.82 1.36
C THR A 149 -3.11 -44.46 0.55
N SER A 150 -3.27 -44.24 -0.76
CA SER A 150 -2.24 -43.73 -1.66
C SER A 150 -2.90 -43.16 -2.92
N PRO A 151 -2.55 -41.96 -3.36
CA PRO A 151 -1.84 -40.88 -2.61
C PRO A 151 -2.73 -40.28 -1.52
N ALA A 152 -2.23 -39.28 -0.80
CA ALA A 152 -3.06 -38.50 0.13
C ALA A 152 -4.13 -37.70 -0.65
N GLU A 153 -5.31 -37.49 -0.05
CA GLU A 153 -6.38 -36.68 -0.63
C GLU A 153 -5.90 -35.22 -0.82
N ASN A 154 -6.27 -34.61 -1.94
CA ASN A 154 -5.89 -33.27 -2.36
C ASN A 154 -4.37 -33.03 -2.58
N SER A 155 -3.57 -34.11 -2.53
CA SER A 155 -2.12 -34.01 -2.79
C SER A 155 -1.80 -33.93 -4.28
N THR A 156 -0.60 -33.41 -4.57
CA THR A 156 0.01 -33.46 -5.91
C THR A 156 1.32 -34.23 -5.85
N SER A 157 1.44 -35.33 -6.59
CA SER A 157 2.66 -36.15 -6.65
C SER A 157 3.48 -35.81 -7.89
N ILE A 158 4.81 -35.80 -7.76
CA ILE A 158 5.74 -35.62 -8.90
C ILE A 158 6.17 -36.98 -9.40
N VAL A 159 6.11 -37.20 -10.70
CA VAL A 159 6.51 -38.47 -11.33
C VAL A 159 7.40 -38.21 -12.55
N SER A 160 8.24 -39.19 -12.91
CA SER A 160 8.98 -39.18 -14.17
C SER A 160 8.06 -39.52 -15.35
N SER A 161 8.34 -38.95 -16.52
CA SER A 161 7.59 -39.29 -17.75
C SER A 161 7.65 -40.79 -18.05
N GLY A 162 6.52 -41.40 -18.34
CA GLY A 162 6.38 -42.85 -18.63
C GLY A 162 6.31 -43.71 -17.39
N SER A 163 6.39 -43.16 -16.18
CA SER A 163 6.27 -43.91 -14.92
C SER A 163 4.85 -44.42 -14.67
N SER A 164 4.73 -45.30 -13.68
CA SER A 164 3.45 -45.80 -13.19
C SER A 164 3.12 -45.15 -11.86
N PHE A 165 1.82 -44.99 -11.59
CA PHE A 165 1.34 -44.34 -10.32
C PHE A 165 0.24 -45.23 -9.71
N ASN A 166 0.44 -45.61 -8.45
CA ASN A 166 -0.49 -46.46 -7.70
C ASN A 166 -1.51 -45.62 -6.94
N ILE A 167 -2.78 -45.99 -7.10
CA ILE A 167 -3.94 -45.38 -6.43
C ILE A 167 -4.62 -46.45 -5.61
N ALA A 168 -4.72 -46.22 -4.31
CA ALA A 168 -5.29 -47.23 -3.40
C ALA A 168 -6.23 -46.56 -2.37
N THR A 169 -7.33 -47.27 -2.07
CA THR A 169 -8.31 -46.87 -1.06
C THR A 169 -8.80 -48.03 -0.24
N THR A 170 -9.29 -47.70 0.94
CA THR A 170 -10.16 -48.57 1.76
C THR A 170 -11.50 -47.89 1.98
N ASN A 171 -12.53 -48.67 2.26
CA ASN A 171 -13.81 -48.13 2.68
C ASN A 171 -14.34 -48.86 3.92
N THR A 172 -15.30 -48.24 4.58
CA THR A 172 -16.15 -48.80 5.63
C THR A 172 -17.57 -49.08 5.06
N GLY A 173 -18.39 -49.85 5.71
CA GLY A 173 -19.80 -50.08 5.31
C GLY A 173 -20.02 -51.17 4.24
N GLY A 174 -18.95 -51.91 3.84
CA GLY A 174 -19.03 -53.01 2.87
C GLY A 174 -18.66 -52.61 1.45
N ALA A 175 -18.96 -53.50 0.50
CA ALA A 175 -18.54 -53.30 -0.88
C ALA A 175 -19.25 -52.11 -1.57
N GLY A 176 -18.51 -51.33 -2.32
CA GLY A 176 -18.99 -50.23 -3.17
C GLY A 176 -18.45 -50.34 -4.60
N SER A 177 -19.06 -49.61 -5.54
CA SER A 177 -18.52 -49.45 -6.90
C SER A 177 -17.59 -48.28 -6.97
N TYR A 178 -16.54 -48.36 -7.78
CA TYR A 178 -15.51 -47.32 -7.97
C TYR A 178 -15.39 -46.93 -9.44
N THR A 179 -15.25 -45.64 -9.67
CA THR A 179 -14.94 -45.07 -11.00
C THR A 179 -13.78 -44.13 -10.84
N LEU A 180 -12.65 -44.43 -11.48
CA LEU A 180 -11.47 -43.54 -11.51
C LEU A 180 -11.46 -42.77 -12.83
N LYS A 181 -11.40 -41.44 -12.72
CA LYS A 181 -11.23 -40.55 -13.86
C LYS A 181 -9.84 -39.89 -13.81
N ALA A 182 -9.22 -39.77 -14.98
CA ALA A 182 -8.02 -38.97 -15.20
C ALA A 182 -8.35 -37.86 -16.21
N ASN A 183 -8.15 -36.59 -15.86
CA ASN A 183 -8.52 -35.44 -16.68
C ASN A 183 -10.00 -35.49 -17.18
N GLY A 184 -10.90 -35.99 -16.33
CA GLY A 184 -12.32 -36.08 -16.59
C GLY A 184 -12.73 -37.36 -17.38
N VAL A 185 -11.76 -38.10 -17.93
CA VAL A 185 -12.01 -39.38 -18.69
C VAL A 185 -11.92 -40.57 -17.75
N THR A 186 -12.90 -41.44 -17.77
CA THR A 186 -12.87 -42.68 -16.99
C THR A 186 -11.77 -43.61 -17.52
N ILE A 187 -10.84 -43.99 -16.65
CA ILE A 187 -9.69 -44.86 -16.96
C ILE A 187 -9.80 -46.23 -16.31
N ASN A 188 -10.60 -46.36 -15.25
CA ASN A 188 -10.86 -47.65 -14.58
C ASN A 188 -12.18 -47.61 -13.83
N THR A 189 -12.83 -48.80 -13.76
CA THR A 189 -14.02 -49.04 -12.96
C THR A 189 -13.92 -50.38 -12.23
N ASN A 190 -14.51 -50.44 -11.03
CA ASN A 190 -14.72 -51.69 -10.26
C ASN A 190 -16.16 -51.69 -9.74
N ALA A 191 -16.90 -52.78 -10.05
CA ALA A 191 -18.33 -52.82 -9.76
C ALA A 191 -18.66 -53.07 -8.28
N SER A 192 -17.81 -53.79 -7.53
CA SER A 192 -18.08 -54.10 -6.12
C SER A 192 -16.81 -54.55 -5.37
N THR A 193 -16.29 -53.69 -4.51
CA THR A 193 -15.13 -54.04 -3.64
C THR A 193 -15.16 -53.18 -2.35
N SER A 194 -14.60 -53.73 -1.27
CA SER A 194 -14.35 -53.00 -0.01
C SER A 194 -12.97 -52.33 0.05
N SER A 195 -12.13 -52.57 -0.94
CA SER A 195 -10.86 -51.88 -1.15
C SER A 195 -10.62 -51.76 -2.66
N TYR A 196 -10.13 -50.63 -3.07
CA TYR A 196 -9.82 -50.35 -4.49
C TYR A 196 -8.33 -50.12 -4.66
N SER A 197 -7.75 -50.71 -5.69
CA SER A 197 -6.39 -50.47 -6.10
C SER A 197 -6.29 -50.46 -7.62
N TYR A 198 -5.60 -49.49 -8.17
CA TYR A 198 -5.32 -49.36 -9.60
C TYR A 198 -3.96 -48.73 -9.84
N THR A 199 -3.18 -49.27 -10.72
CA THR A 199 -1.90 -48.71 -11.18
C THR A 199 -2.08 -48.08 -12.56
N HIS A 200 -2.08 -46.76 -12.64
CA HIS A 200 -2.05 -46.04 -13.90
C HIS A 200 -0.63 -46.09 -14.45
N THR A 201 -0.47 -46.73 -15.63
CA THR A 201 0.86 -46.94 -16.24
C THR A 201 1.13 -45.95 -17.36
N ASN A 202 2.40 -45.70 -17.68
CA ASN A 202 2.85 -44.84 -18.77
C ASN A 202 2.29 -43.41 -18.71
N ILE A 203 2.44 -42.77 -17.57
CA ILE A 203 1.98 -41.38 -17.38
C ILE A 203 2.99 -40.44 -18.06
N ILE A 204 2.61 -39.85 -19.18
CA ILE A 204 3.45 -38.96 -19.99
C ILE A 204 3.01 -37.49 -19.93
N SER A 205 1.90 -37.20 -19.25
CA SER A 205 1.37 -35.82 -19.08
C SER A 205 0.73 -35.64 -17.72
N ASN A 206 0.62 -34.40 -17.27
CA ASN A 206 -0.01 -34.05 -16.00
C ASN A 206 -1.43 -34.58 -15.91
N GLN A 207 -1.81 -35.10 -14.74
CA GLN A 207 -3.11 -35.73 -14.51
C GLN A 207 -3.81 -35.10 -13.32
N SER A 208 -5.10 -34.80 -13.48
CA SER A 208 -6.03 -34.52 -12.39
C SER A 208 -6.93 -35.73 -12.21
N TYR A 209 -6.87 -36.35 -11.06
CA TYR A 209 -7.66 -37.57 -10.79
C TYR A 209 -8.89 -37.23 -9.93
N GLU A 210 -9.97 -37.94 -10.24
CA GLU A 210 -11.17 -38.01 -9.44
C GLU A 210 -11.57 -39.44 -9.25
N LEU A 211 -11.53 -40.00 -8.04
CA LEU A 211 -12.01 -41.29 -7.67
C LEU A 211 -13.41 -41.16 -7.07
N ILE A 212 -14.41 -41.67 -7.76
CA ILE A 212 -15.81 -41.67 -7.33
C ILE A 212 -16.14 -43.07 -6.82
N ALA A 213 -16.59 -43.14 -5.57
CA ALA A 213 -17.04 -44.41 -4.96
C ALA A 213 -18.53 -44.30 -4.60
N THR A 214 -19.31 -45.33 -4.91
CA THR A 214 -20.76 -45.36 -4.74
C THR A 214 -21.22 -46.65 -4.06
N GLN A 215 -22.09 -46.53 -3.03
CA GLN A 215 -22.78 -47.64 -2.39
C GLN A 215 -24.26 -47.23 -2.21
N GLY A 216 -25.15 -47.97 -2.89
CA GLY A 216 -26.59 -47.63 -2.94
C GLY A 216 -26.76 -46.18 -3.49
N THR A 217 -27.33 -45.32 -2.72
CA THR A 217 -27.53 -43.90 -3.06
C THR A 217 -26.39 -42.98 -2.60
N THR A 218 -25.42 -43.47 -1.82
CA THR A 218 -24.32 -42.68 -1.27
C THR A 218 -23.15 -42.66 -2.25
N THR A 219 -22.70 -41.47 -2.64
CA THR A 219 -21.53 -41.24 -3.52
C THR A 219 -20.51 -40.37 -2.81
N VAL A 220 -19.26 -40.80 -2.80
CA VAL A 220 -18.09 -40.11 -2.24
C VAL A 220 -17.08 -39.87 -3.36
N SER A 221 -16.53 -38.65 -3.45
CA SER A 221 -15.48 -38.31 -4.44
C SER A 221 -14.19 -37.94 -3.73
N LYS A 222 -13.06 -38.44 -4.21
CA LYS A 222 -11.71 -38.12 -3.73
C LYS A 222 -10.87 -37.58 -4.89
N LYS A 223 -10.16 -36.47 -4.67
CA LYS A 223 -9.37 -35.80 -5.71
C LYS A 223 -7.90 -35.77 -5.33
N PHE A 224 -7.04 -35.85 -6.36
CA PHE A 224 -5.58 -35.72 -6.24
C PHE A 224 -5.00 -35.44 -7.62
N ALA A 225 -3.72 -35.11 -7.70
CA ALA A 225 -3.07 -34.79 -8.98
C ALA A 225 -1.68 -35.42 -9.12
N VAL A 226 -1.22 -35.52 -10.36
CA VAL A 226 0.15 -35.89 -10.71
C VAL A 226 0.73 -34.87 -11.66
N VAL A 227 1.93 -34.37 -11.34
CA VAL A 227 2.76 -33.54 -12.21
C VAL A 227 3.92 -34.35 -12.73
N VAL A 228 4.10 -34.33 -14.05
CA VAL A 228 5.14 -35.11 -14.75
C VAL A 228 6.36 -34.20 -14.93
N ASN A 229 7.56 -34.72 -14.58
CA ASN A 229 8.81 -34.03 -14.90
C ASN A 229 8.97 -33.94 -16.43
N PRO A 230 9.04 -32.74 -17.02
CA PRO A 230 9.05 -32.57 -18.48
C PRO A 230 10.42 -32.83 -19.12
N ASN A 231 11.46 -33.20 -18.35
CA ASN A 231 12.86 -33.20 -18.78
C ASN A 231 13.26 -31.83 -19.34
N THR A 232 13.43 -30.86 -18.48
CA THR A 232 13.64 -29.44 -18.82
C THR A 232 14.60 -29.23 -19.99
N VAL A 233 14.14 -28.59 -21.03
CA VAL A 233 14.94 -28.30 -22.23
C VAL A 233 15.93 -27.18 -21.93
N SER A 234 17.22 -27.47 -22.12
CA SER A 234 18.26 -26.43 -22.07
C SER A 234 18.30 -25.69 -23.40
N GLN A 235 17.93 -24.43 -23.42
CA GLN A 235 17.93 -23.56 -24.60
C GLN A 235 18.21 -22.11 -24.23
N ALA A 236 19.12 -21.48 -24.98
CA ALA A 236 19.44 -20.06 -24.79
C ALA A 236 18.19 -19.19 -24.93
N MET A 237 18.02 -18.28 -23.97
CA MET A 237 16.93 -17.30 -23.96
C MET A 237 17.21 -16.22 -25.02
N PRO A 238 16.20 -15.77 -25.79
CA PRO A 238 16.36 -14.65 -26.70
C PRO A 238 16.90 -13.40 -25.99
N THR A 239 17.78 -12.67 -26.67
CA THR A 239 18.40 -11.45 -26.09
C THR A 239 17.40 -10.33 -25.85
N GLY A 240 17.62 -9.52 -24.83
CA GLY A 240 16.79 -8.36 -24.50
C GLY A 240 15.57 -8.66 -23.63
N LEU A 241 15.31 -9.92 -23.31
CA LEU A 241 14.22 -10.28 -22.39
C LEU A 241 14.61 -9.97 -20.94
N VAL A 242 13.61 -9.60 -20.15
CA VAL A 242 13.73 -9.30 -18.72
C VAL A 242 12.79 -10.21 -17.92
N ASP A 243 13.00 -10.34 -16.62
CA ASP A 243 12.12 -11.13 -15.74
C ASP A 243 10.69 -10.61 -15.77
N GLY A 244 9.72 -11.53 -15.73
CA GLY A 244 8.30 -11.26 -15.87
C GLY A 244 7.78 -11.39 -17.31
N ILE A 245 6.74 -10.66 -17.63
CA ILE A 245 6.08 -10.70 -18.94
C ILE A 245 6.82 -9.79 -19.93
N ASN A 246 7.24 -10.36 -21.06
CA ASN A 246 7.79 -9.61 -22.19
C ASN A 246 6.77 -9.63 -23.35
N TYR A 247 6.09 -8.52 -23.56
CA TYR A 247 5.13 -8.38 -24.66
C TYR A 247 5.86 -8.19 -25.99
N ASN A 248 5.37 -8.88 -27.03
CA ASN A 248 5.91 -8.70 -28.38
C ASN A 248 5.22 -7.49 -29.05
N ALA A 249 5.96 -6.41 -29.25
CA ALA A 249 5.42 -5.16 -29.80
C ALA A 249 4.93 -5.32 -31.27
N SER A 250 5.46 -6.30 -32.03
CA SER A 250 5.09 -6.55 -33.43
C SER A 250 4.06 -7.66 -33.62
N ASP A 251 3.78 -8.47 -32.57
CA ASP A 251 2.90 -9.62 -32.67
C ASP A 251 2.11 -9.82 -31.37
N ALA A 252 0.93 -9.22 -31.30
CA ALA A 252 0.03 -9.30 -30.14
C ALA A 252 -0.53 -10.70 -29.86
N THR A 253 -0.21 -11.70 -30.70
CA THR A 253 -0.55 -13.09 -30.42
C THR A 253 0.50 -13.81 -29.58
N LYS A 254 1.58 -13.10 -29.17
CA LYS A 254 2.70 -13.67 -28.43
C LYS A 254 3.09 -12.84 -27.22
N ALA A 255 3.58 -13.55 -26.22
CA ALA A 255 4.30 -12.99 -25.08
C ALA A 255 5.35 -13.99 -24.58
N THR A 256 6.48 -13.50 -24.07
CA THR A 256 7.50 -14.38 -23.48
C THR A 256 7.55 -14.16 -21.98
N LEU A 257 7.43 -15.24 -21.22
CA LEU A 257 7.55 -15.25 -19.76
C LEU A 257 8.97 -15.63 -19.37
N VAL A 258 9.53 -14.93 -18.38
CA VAL A 258 10.86 -15.21 -17.82
C VAL A 258 10.77 -15.25 -16.31
N LEU A 259 11.28 -16.31 -15.70
CA LEU A 259 11.30 -16.51 -14.26
C LEU A 259 12.72 -16.85 -13.79
N ASP A 260 13.23 -16.08 -12.82
CA ASP A 260 14.45 -16.42 -12.08
C ASP A 260 14.09 -17.26 -10.85
N ALA A 261 14.28 -18.58 -10.93
CA ALA A 261 13.99 -19.52 -9.85
C ALA A 261 15.19 -20.48 -9.63
N PRO A 262 16.30 -19.98 -9.06
CA PRO A 262 17.45 -20.81 -8.75
C PRO A 262 17.08 -21.94 -7.79
N LEU A 263 17.82 -23.05 -7.87
CA LEU A 263 17.64 -24.28 -7.10
C LEU A 263 16.33 -25.02 -7.41
N LYS A 264 15.56 -24.60 -8.42
CA LYS A 264 14.36 -25.31 -8.86
C LYS A 264 14.65 -26.16 -10.11
N ASP A 265 14.01 -27.33 -10.18
CA ASP A 265 14.26 -28.32 -11.23
C ASP A 265 13.55 -27.98 -12.54
N PHE A 266 12.25 -27.68 -12.44
CA PHE A 266 11.44 -27.31 -13.61
C PHE A 266 10.26 -26.44 -13.24
N VAL A 267 9.71 -25.76 -14.23
CA VAL A 267 8.54 -24.89 -14.08
C VAL A 267 7.55 -25.13 -15.20
N TYR A 268 6.27 -25.25 -14.84
CA TYR A 268 5.15 -25.21 -15.79
C TYR A 268 4.46 -23.84 -15.72
N VAL A 269 3.89 -23.41 -16.86
CA VAL A 269 2.98 -22.26 -16.92
C VAL A 269 1.56 -22.78 -17.05
N ALA A 270 0.76 -22.66 -16.01
CA ALA A 270 -0.66 -23.01 -16.02
C ALA A 270 -1.51 -21.75 -16.12
N GLY A 271 -2.49 -21.71 -17.02
CA GLY A 271 -3.31 -20.52 -17.20
C GLY A 271 -4.60 -20.79 -17.99
N SER A 272 -5.37 -19.72 -18.19
CA SER A 272 -6.64 -19.76 -18.94
C SER A 272 -6.45 -20.30 -20.38
N PHE A 273 -5.30 -20.00 -21.01
CA PHE A 273 -4.95 -20.43 -22.35
C PHE A 273 -4.68 -21.95 -22.49
N ASN A 274 -4.52 -22.69 -21.40
CA ASN A 274 -4.38 -24.15 -21.40
C ASN A 274 -5.34 -24.82 -20.40
N ASN A 275 -6.44 -24.12 -20.04
CA ASN A 275 -7.46 -24.60 -19.09
C ASN A 275 -6.85 -25.07 -17.75
N TRP A 276 -5.78 -24.41 -17.28
CA TRP A 276 -5.06 -24.74 -16.06
C TRP A 276 -4.51 -26.18 -16.01
N ARG A 277 -4.27 -26.74 -17.17
CA ARG A 277 -3.72 -28.10 -17.35
C ARG A 277 -2.51 -28.06 -18.27
N PRO A 278 -1.36 -27.59 -17.78
CA PRO A 278 -0.19 -27.44 -18.64
C PRO A 278 0.31 -28.79 -19.10
N THR A 279 0.52 -28.90 -20.41
CA THR A 279 1.23 -30.03 -21.06
C THR A 279 2.72 -29.73 -21.17
N SER A 280 3.53 -30.65 -21.69
CA SER A 280 4.96 -30.42 -21.94
C SER A 280 5.25 -29.19 -22.82
N ALA A 281 4.31 -28.76 -23.66
CA ALA A 281 4.42 -27.52 -24.44
C ALA A 281 4.44 -26.26 -23.60
N TYR A 282 3.95 -26.31 -22.37
CA TYR A 282 3.95 -25.21 -21.39
C TYR A 282 4.98 -25.41 -20.29
N ALA A 283 5.90 -26.38 -20.43
CA ALA A 283 7.07 -26.45 -19.58
C ALA A 283 8.09 -25.40 -20.01
N MET A 284 8.60 -24.64 -19.06
CA MET A 284 9.60 -23.62 -19.35
C MET A 284 10.95 -24.25 -19.70
N LYS A 285 11.65 -23.64 -20.62
CA LYS A 285 13.03 -23.96 -20.98
C LYS A 285 13.96 -23.28 -19.96
N LYS A 286 15.15 -23.83 -19.77
CA LYS A 286 16.17 -23.25 -18.89
C LYS A 286 17.32 -22.68 -19.73
N ASP A 287 17.61 -21.40 -19.58
CA ASP A 287 18.75 -20.77 -20.23
C ASP A 287 20.06 -21.23 -19.60
N PRO A 288 20.98 -21.84 -20.37
CA PRO A 288 22.22 -22.39 -19.81
C PRO A 288 23.18 -21.31 -19.29
N SER A 289 23.05 -20.08 -19.73
CA SER A 289 23.96 -18.99 -19.33
C SER A 289 23.54 -18.30 -18.03
N SER A 290 22.25 -18.01 -17.87
CA SER A 290 21.70 -17.30 -16.70
C SER A 290 21.03 -18.22 -15.69
N GLY A 291 20.67 -19.45 -16.07
CA GLY A 291 19.90 -20.38 -15.25
C GLY A 291 18.41 -20.03 -15.14
N LYS A 292 17.95 -18.96 -15.79
CA LYS A 292 16.56 -18.53 -15.77
C LYS A 292 15.66 -19.46 -16.60
N PHE A 293 14.42 -19.56 -16.19
CA PHE A 293 13.37 -20.25 -16.94
C PHE A 293 12.66 -19.29 -17.89
N TRP A 294 12.32 -19.74 -19.10
CA TRP A 294 11.61 -18.92 -20.07
C TRP A 294 10.68 -19.73 -20.98
N LEU A 295 9.57 -19.10 -21.42
CA LEU A 295 8.61 -19.71 -22.34
C LEU A 295 7.95 -18.64 -23.21
N GLU A 296 7.97 -18.83 -24.55
CA GLU A 296 7.15 -18.04 -25.46
C GLU A 296 5.73 -18.67 -25.52
N LEU A 297 4.74 -17.88 -25.11
CA LEU A 297 3.33 -18.17 -25.33
C LEU A 297 2.93 -17.69 -26.74
N THR A 298 2.16 -18.53 -27.45
CA THR A 298 1.65 -18.22 -28.78
C THR A 298 0.14 -18.48 -28.86
N GLY A 299 -0.54 -17.89 -29.86
CA GLY A 299 -1.98 -18.06 -30.03
C GLY A 299 -2.82 -17.24 -29.03
N LEU A 300 -2.22 -16.23 -28.39
CA LEU A 300 -2.96 -15.30 -27.55
C LEU A 300 -3.87 -14.40 -28.42
N VAL A 301 -4.98 -13.96 -27.83
CA VAL A 301 -5.91 -13.03 -28.51
C VAL A 301 -5.66 -11.62 -27.98
N SER A 302 -5.38 -10.70 -28.90
CA SER A 302 -5.14 -9.29 -28.56
C SER A 302 -6.31 -8.68 -27.79
N GLY A 303 -6.04 -7.96 -26.70
CA GLY A 303 -7.05 -7.31 -25.86
C GLY A 303 -7.78 -8.23 -24.89
N VAL A 304 -7.56 -9.55 -24.92
CA VAL A 304 -8.18 -10.51 -24.00
C VAL A 304 -7.32 -10.69 -22.74
N ASN A 305 -7.94 -10.65 -21.58
CA ASN A 305 -7.30 -10.96 -20.31
C ASN A 305 -7.08 -12.47 -20.20
N ASN A 306 -5.83 -12.89 -20.08
CA ASN A 306 -5.46 -14.23 -19.70
C ASN A 306 -4.94 -14.24 -18.28
N THR A 307 -5.21 -15.28 -17.53
CA THR A 307 -4.69 -15.46 -16.17
C THR A 307 -3.76 -16.66 -16.13
N TYR A 308 -2.67 -16.56 -15.34
CA TYR A 308 -1.73 -17.67 -15.18
C TYR A 308 -1.02 -17.68 -13.84
N GLN A 309 -0.43 -18.84 -13.52
CA GLN A 309 0.52 -19.08 -12.44
C GLN A 309 1.70 -19.87 -12.96
N TYR A 310 2.84 -19.73 -12.29
CA TYR A 310 3.94 -20.67 -12.36
C TYR A 310 3.68 -21.83 -11.38
N TRP A 311 3.88 -23.05 -11.85
CA TRP A 311 4.00 -24.24 -11.01
C TRP A 311 5.49 -24.55 -10.91
N VAL A 312 6.11 -24.06 -9.86
CA VAL A 312 7.55 -24.16 -9.59
C VAL A 312 7.82 -25.44 -8.83
N VAL A 313 8.65 -26.31 -9.35
CA VAL A 313 8.89 -27.65 -8.82
C VAL A 313 10.34 -27.82 -8.40
N ASP A 314 10.49 -28.35 -7.19
CA ASP A 314 11.73 -28.81 -6.57
C ASP A 314 11.52 -30.25 -6.14
N THR A 315 12.27 -31.18 -6.73
CA THR A 315 12.13 -32.61 -6.47
C THR A 315 12.87 -33.08 -5.22
N THR A 316 13.74 -32.21 -4.68
CA THR A 316 14.56 -32.48 -3.48
C THR A 316 14.54 -31.27 -2.54
N PRO A 317 13.36 -30.74 -2.15
CA PRO A 317 13.29 -29.55 -1.32
C PRO A 317 13.91 -29.80 0.04
N ILE A 318 14.42 -28.74 0.66
CA ILE A 318 14.85 -28.81 2.07
C ILE A 318 13.65 -29.10 2.99
N ALA A 319 13.94 -29.52 4.22
CA ALA A 319 12.91 -29.89 5.19
C ALA A 319 11.85 -28.76 5.35
N ASN A 320 10.59 -29.14 5.39
CA ASN A 320 9.41 -28.28 5.48
C ASN A 320 9.17 -27.34 4.28
N SER A 321 9.94 -27.49 3.20
CA SER A 321 9.63 -26.75 1.96
C SER A 321 8.75 -27.60 1.05
N PRO A 322 7.71 -27.02 0.40
CA PRO A 322 6.86 -27.77 -0.51
C PRO A 322 7.62 -28.13 -1.80
N SER A 323 7.40 -29.33 -2.31
CA SER A 323 7.97 -29.76 -3.60
C SER A 323 7.34 -29.07 -4.82
N ILE A 324 6.16 -28.47 -4.66
CA ILE A 324 5.47 -27.72 -5.72
C ILE A 324 4.91 -26.43 -5.11
N VAL A 325 5.27 -25.30 -5.68
CA VAL A 325 4.69 -24.00 -5.36
C VAL A 325 3.94 -23.46 -6.56
N LYS A 326 2.64 -23.21 -6.40
CA LYS A 326 1.81 -22.50 -7.39
C LYS A 326 1.78 -21.03 -7.02
N THR A 327 2.28 -20.16 -7.88
CA THR A 327 2.43 -18.73 -7.54
C THR A 327 2.25 -17.82 -8.76
N ALA A 328 1.82 -16.60 -8.53
CA ALA A 328 1.82 -15.55 -9.54
C ALA A 328 3.27 -15.18 -9.93
N ASP A 329 3.40 -14.42 -11.00
CA ASP A 329 4.69 -13.88 -11.43
C ASP A 329 5.16 -12.78 -10.45
N PRO A 330 6.41 -12.81 -9.94
CA PRO A 330 6.96 -11.77 -9.07
C PRO A 330 6.93 -10.36 -9.66
N TYR A 331 6.91 -10.25 -10.98
CA TYR A 331 6.91 -9.00 -11.73
C TYR A 331 5.53 -8.64 -12.30
N SER A 332 4.47 -9.17 -11.70
CA SER A 332 3.09 -8.87 -12.09
C SER A 332 2.77 -7.40 -11.93
N THR A 333 2.09 -6.83 -12.94
CA THR A 333 1.54 -5.46 -12.89
C THR A 333 0.04 -5.44 -12.61
N LEU A 334 -0.63 -6.58 -12.68
CA LEU A 334 -1.99 -6.82 -12.23
C LEU A 334 -2.12 -8.26 -11.73
N VAL A 335 -2.59 -8.40 -10.51
CA VAL A 335 -2.76 -9.66 -9.80
C VAL A 335 -4.24 -9.82 -9.43
N LEU A 336 -4.77 -11.04 -9.50
CA LEU A 336 -6.07 -11.38 -8.92
C LEU A 336 -5.86 -12.27 -7.70
N SER A 337 -6.57 -11.96 -6.63
CA SER A 337 -6.53 -12.67 -5.35
C SER A 337 -7.84 -13.40 -5.06
N PRO A 338 -7.80 -14.68 -4.66
CA PRO A 338 -9.00 -15.38 -4.21
C PRO A 338 -9.50 -14.90 -2.84
N TYR A 339 -8.68 -14.12 -2.12
CA TYR A 339 -8.94 -13.72 -0.74
C TYR A 339 -9.68 -12.39 -0.65
N ASP A 340 -9.35 -11.42 -1.53
CA ASP A 340 -9.73 -10.02 -1.36
C ASP A 340 -10.61 -9.48 -2.50
N ASP A 341 -10.43 -9.94 -3.74
CA ASP A 341 -11.05 -9.37 -4.94
C ASP A 341 -12.58 -9.41 -4.93
N SER A 342 -13.19 -10.44 -4.33
CA SER A 342 -14.65 -10.62 -4.32
C SER A 342 -15.41 -9.49 -3.61
N SER A 343 -14.74 -8.73 -2.76
CA SER A 343 -15.30 -7.58 -2.04
C SER A 343 -15.05 -6.23 -2.73
N ILE A 344 -14.30 -6.19 -3.84
CA ILE A 344 -14.05 -4.97 -4.61
C ILE A 344 -15.27 -4.61 -5.46
N PRO A 345 -15.92 -3.44 -5.24
CA PRO A 345 -17.11 -3.08 -6.01
C PRO A 345 -16.78 -2.73 -7.47
N ALA A 346 -17.65 -3.08 -8.40
CA ALA A 346 -17.51 -2.73 -9.82
C ALA A 346 -17.47 -1.21 -10.06
N SER A 347 -17.98 -0.40 -9.14
CA SER A 347 -17.87 1.07 -9.19
C SER A 347 -16.44 1.56 -9.02
N LYS A 348 -15.59 0.82 -8.31
CA LYS A 348 -14.16 1.13 -8.11
C LYS A 348 -13.30 0.54 -9.21
N TYR A 349 -13.52 -0.73 -9.55
CA TYR A 349 -12.79 -1.40 -10.61
C TYR A 349 -13.77 -1.95 -11.66
N PRO A 350 -14.19 -1.15 -12.64
CA PRO A 350 -15.08 -1.58 -13.71
C PRO A 350 -14.42 -2.69 -14.55
N ASN A 351 -15.20 -3.73 -14.87
CA ASN A 351 -14.74 -4.86 -15.71
C ASN A 351 -13.48 -5.56 -15.16
N MET A 352 -13.35 -5.65 -13.84
CA MET A 352 -12.25 -6.41 -13.23
C MET A 352 -12.28 -7.84 -13.74
N PRO A 353 -11.13 -8.42 -14.18
CA PRO A 353 -11.09 -9.83 -14.57
C PRO A 353 -11.54 -10.72 -13.41
N VAL A 354 -12.28 -11.76 -13.72
CA VAL A 354 -12.79 -12.69 -12.71
C VAL A 354 -11.67 -13.65 -12.31
N TYR A 355 -11.51 -13.87 -11.01
CA TYR A 355 -10.59 -14.87 -10.49
C TYR A 355 -10.98 -16.28 -11.01
N PRO A 356 -10.05 -17.08 -11.55
CA PRO A 356 -10.35 -18.34 -12.19
C PRO A 356 -10.84 -19.39 -11.18
N ALA A 357 -12.01 -19.97 -11.46
CA ALA A 357 -12.61 -20.99 -10.60
C ALA A 357 -11.71 -22.23 -10.45
N GLY A 358 -11.63 -22.76 -9.23
CA GLY A 358 -10.89 -23.97 -8.90
C GLY A 358 -9.37 -23.79 -8.82
N GLN A 359 -8.89 -22.55 -8.81
CA GLN A 359 -7.51 -22.23 -8.51
C GLN A 359 -7.35 -21.78 -7.05
N ASN A 360 -6.13 -21.87 -6.55
CA ASN A 360 -5.72 -21.37 -5.25
C ASN A 360 -4.59 -20.34 -5.45
N PHE A 361 -4.43 -19.42 -4.49
CA PHE A 361 -3.40 -18.38 -4.50
C PHE A 361 -3.55 -17.36 -5.64
N GLU A 362 -2.80 -16.32 -5.59
CA GLU A 362 -2.83 -15.22 -6.56
C GLU A 362 -2.49 -15.70 -7.96
N VAL A 363 -3.10 -15.06 -8.96
CA VAL A 363 -2.83 -15.29 -10.38
C VAL A 363 -2.44 -13.98 -11.05
N THR A 364 -1.51 -14.06 -11.99
CA THR A 364 -1.08 -12.90 -12.82
C THR A 364 -2.04 -12.73 -13.99
N VAL A 365 -2.39 -11.48 -14.29
CA VAL A 365 -3.14 -11.13 -15.51
C VAL A 365 -2.15 -10.76 -16.61
N LEU A 366 -2.29 -11.44 -17.77
CA LEU A 366 -1.56 -11.18 -19.00
C LEU A 366 -2.53 -10.69 -20.06
N LYS A 367 -2.27 -9.54 -20.65
CA LYS A 367 -3.08 -8.98 -21.73
C LYS A 367 -2.18 -8.42 -22.82
N THR A 368 -2.20 -8.99 -24.01
CA THR A 368 -1.49 -8.46 -25.18
C THR A 368 -2.29 -7.38 -25.88
N GLY A 369 -1.63 -6.54 -26.66
CA GLY A 369 -2.31 -5.49 -27.45
C GLY A 369 -2.98 -4.42 -26.63
N GLN A 370 -2.46 -4.13 -25.44
CA GLN A 370 -2.94 -3.02 -24.61
C GLN A 370 -2.64 -1.67 -25.27
N THR A 371 -3.61 -0.76 -25.24
CA THR A 371 -3.38 0.62 -25.66
C THR A 371 -2.74 1.37 -24.49
N PRO A 372 -1.57 1.99 -24.70
CA PRO A 372 -0.95 2.81 -23.65
C PRO A 372 -1.86 3.98 -23.24
N TYR A 373 -1.77 4.40 -21.98
CA TYR A 373 -2.49 5.60 -21.50
C TYR A 373 -2.03 6.83 -22.28
N ASN A 374 -2.97 7.67 -22.71
CA ASN A 374 -2.69 8.88 -23.49
C ASN A 374 -2.45 10.08 -22.55
N TRP A 375 -1.21 10.31 -22.17
CA TRP A 375 -0.79 11.41 -21.30
C TRP A 375 -1.04 12.77 -21.95
N LYS A 376 -1.74 13.66 -21.25
CA LYS A 376 -1.92 15.05 -21.66
C LYS A 376 -0.66 15.88 -21.37
N VAL A 377 0.03 15.59 -20.25
CA VAL A 377 1.32 16.17 -19.91
C VAL A 377 2.43 15.17 -20.23
N THR A 378 3.17 15.44 -21.28
CA THR A 378 4.29 14.57 -21.70
C THR A 378 5.58 14.93 -20.98
N ASN A 379 5.81 16.21 -20.69
CA ASN A 379 6.94 16.73 -19.94
C ASN A 379 6.42 17.58 -18.77
N PHE A 380 6.70 17.18 -17.57
CA PHE A 380 6.32 17.89 -16.36
C PHE A 380 7.55 18.59 -15.77
N ASP A 381 7.46 19.92 -15.66
CA ASP A 381 8.49 20.73 -14.98
C ASP A 381 8.28 20.68 -13.47
N LYS A 382 9.06 19.84 -12.81
CA LYS A 382 8.90 19.55 -11.37
C LYS A 382 9.29 20.75 -10.50
N PRO A 383 8.53 21.04 -9.44
CA PRO A 383 8.92 22.02 -8.43
C PRO A 383 10.34 21.77 -7.87
N GLN A 384 11.08 22.84 -7.55
CA GLN A 384 12.38 22.72 -6.89
C GLN A 384 12.21 22.04 -5.52
N LYS A 385 13.14 21.13 -5.16
CA LYS A 385 13.10 20.37 -3.90
C LYS A 385 12.92 21.29 -2.68
N GLU A 386 13.64 22.41 -2.66
CA GLU A 386 13.62 23.37 -1.54
C GLU A 386 12.28 24.10 -1.37
N LYS A 387 11.45 24.13 -2.43
CA LYS A 387 10.14 24.77 -2.47
C LYS A 387 8.98 23.80 -2.29
N LEU A 388 9.25 22.51 -2.12
CA LEU A 388 8.18 21.52 -1.97
C LEU A 388 7.38 21.77 -0.70
N VAL A 389 6.06 21.72 -0.85
CA VAL A 389 5.10 21.52 0.21
C VAL A 389 4.27 20.31 -0.18
N VAL A 390 4.58 19.20 0.45
CA VAL A 390 4.02 17.88 0.19
C VAL A 390 2.76 17.70 1.03
N TYR A 391 1.72 17.16 0.43
CA TYR A 391 0.50 16.77 1.12
C TYR A 391 0.43 15.24 1.15
N GLU A 392 0.66 14.66 2.32
CA GLU A 392 0.62 13.22 2.55
C GLU A 392 -0.84 12.75 2.62
N VAL A 393 -1.20 11.73 1.83
CA VAL A 393 -2.58 11.23 1.68
C VAL A 393 -2.65 9.73 1.84
N LEU A 394 -3.48 9.26 2.77
CA LEU A 394 -3.98 7.89 2.77
C LEU A 394 -5.30 7.85 1.98
N VAL A 395 -5.29 7.22 0.80
CA VAL A 395 -6.47 7.16 -0.10
C VAL A 395 -7.68 6.56 0.60
N ARG A 396 -7.46 5.57 1.46
CA ARG A 396 -8.50 4.89 2.27
C ARG A 396 -9.27 5.86 3.17
N ASP A 397 -8.56 6.82 3.79
CA ASP A 397 -9.11 7.69 4.84
C ASP A 397 -9.34 9.13 4.38
N PHE A 398 -9.03 9.46 3.11
CA PHE A 398 -9.22 10.81 2.59
C PHE A 398 -10.69 11.11 2.23
N ASP A 399 -11.41 10.14 1.67
CA ASP A 399 -12.82 10.29 1.27
C ASP A 399 -13.55 8.95 1.38
N ALA A 400 -14.85 8.99 1.66
CA ALA A 400 -15.69 7.81 1.85
C ALA A 400 -15.72 6.86 0.64
N SER A 401 -15.48 7.37 -0.57
CA SER A 401 -15.39 6.53 -1.78
C SER A 401 -14.08 5.72 -1.85
N ARG A 402 -13.04 6.11 -1.09
CA ARG A 402 -11.75 5.40 -1.01
C ARG A 402 -11.21 5.06 -2.40
N SER A 403 -11.03 6.06 -3.26
CA SER A 403 -10.70 5.83 -4.67
C SER A 403 -9.86 6.96 -5.28
N TYR A 404 -9.10 6.66 -6.34
CA TYR A 404 -8.40 7.71 -7.11
C TYR A 404 -9.37 8.71 -7.72
N GLN A 405 -10.62 8.30 -8.02
CA GLN A 405 -11.64 9.22 -8.51
C GLN A 405 -11.94 10.32 -7.50
N SER A 406 -11.99 10.01 -6.21
CA SER A 406 -12.23 11.03 -5.20
C SER A 406 -11.12 12.07 -5.08
N LEU A 407 -9.87 11.66 -5.32
CA LEU A 407 -8.74 12.60 -5.40
C LEU A 407 -8.85 13.50 -6.64
N ILE A 408 -9.28 12.94 -7.78
CA ILE A 408 -9.56 13.69 -9.00
C ILE A 408 -10.66 14.73 -8.77
N ASP A 409 -11.76 14.31 -8.16
CA ASP A 409 -12.92 15.18 -7.89
C ASP A 409 -12.58 16.32 -6.91
N LYS A 410 -11.56 16.13 -6.10
CA LYS A 410 -11.09 17.10 -5.10
C LYS A 410 -9.81 17.83 -5.49
N ILE A 411 -9.44 17.82 -6.77
CA ILE A 411 -8.21 18.48 -7.23
C ILE A 411 -8.18 19.98 -6.87
N ASP A 412 -9.34 20.66 -6.90
CA ASP A 412 -9.43 22.08 -6.54
C ASP A 412 -9.16 22.33 -5.06
N TYR A 413 -9.42 21.38 -4.18
CA TYR A 413 -9.03 21.47 -2.77
C TYR A 413 -7.50 21.58 -2.64
N PHE A 414 -6.74 20.72 -3.30
CA PHE A 414 -5.27 20.76 -3.29
C PHE A 414 -4.72 22.04 -3.94
N LYS A 415 -5.30 22.47 -5.06
CA LYS A 415 -4.92 23.70 -5.75
C LYS A 415 -5.14 24.94 -4.89
N ASN A 416 -6.30 25.02 -4.21
CA ASN A 416 -6.64 26.16 -3.36
C ASN A 416 -5.77 26.21 -2.11
N LEU A 417 -5.36 25.07 -1.56
CA LEU A 417 -4.37 24.99 -0.49
C LEU A 417 -2.96 25.39 -0.95
N LYS A 418 -2.73 25.48 -2.29
CA LYS A 418 -1.47 25.90 -2.91
C LYS A 418 -0.30 24.92 -2.73
N ILE A 419 -0.55 23.67 -2.33
CA ILE A 419 0.50 22.65 -2.29
C ILE A 419 1.06 22.40 -3.70
N ASN A 420 2.25 21.82 -3.81
CA ASN A 420 2.89 21.52 -5.09
C ASN A 420 3.41 20.09 -5.22
N ALA A 421 3.11 19.25 -4.24
CA ALA A 421 3.28 17.80 -4.34
C ALA A 421 2.23 17.07 -3.49
N ILE A 422 1.81 15.90 -3.94
CA ILE A 422 1.01 14.96 -3.18
C ILE A 422 1.83 13.70 -3.00
N GLU A 423 1.95 13.21 -1.76
CA GLU A 423 2.54 11.93 -1.42
C GLU A 423 1.41 10.96 -1.12
N LEU A 424 1.29 9.90 -1.91
CA LEU A 424 0.35 8.81 -1.67
C LEU A 424 1.01 7.78 -0.76
N MET A 425 0.43 7.50 0.40
CA MET A 425 0.76 6.32 1.19
C MET A 425 0.62 5.07 0.31
N PRO A 426 1.28 3.93 0.64
CA PRO A 426 1.49 2.86 -0.31
C PRO A 426 0.24 2.40 -1.05
N VAL A 427 0.34 2.35 -2.38
CA VAL A 427 -0.73 1.94 -3.31
C VAL A 427 -0.35 0.70 -4.13
N MET A 428 0.76 0.06 -3.81
CA MET A 428 1.15 -1.22 -4.39
C MET A 428 0.25 -2.32 -3.81
N GLU A 429 0.05 -3.40 -4.55
CA GLU A 429 -0.84 -4.51 -4.17
C GLU A 429 -0.45 -5.06 -2.79
N PHE A 430 -1.31 -4.84 -1.81
CA PHE A 430 -1.16 -5.25 -0.43
C PHE A 430 -2.18 -6.34 -0.05
N GLU A 431 -2.01 -6.98 1.10
CA GLU A 431 -2.93 -8.00 1.59
C GLU A 431 -4.16 -7.38 2.24
N GLY A 432 -5.35 -7.79 1.81
CA GLY A 432 -6.64 -7.22 2.21
C GLY A 432 -7.04 -6.00 1.36
N ASN A 433 -8.18 -5.37 1.69
CA ASN A 433 -8.70 -4.20 0.96
C ASN A 433 -8.67 -2.90 1.77
N GLU A 434 -8.45 -2.98 3.07
CA GLU A 434 -8.44 -1.81 3.97
C GLU A 434 -7.14 -1.80 4.78
N SER A 435 -6.07 -1.26 4.18
CA SER A 435 -4.74 -1.20 4.76
C SER A 435 -4.16 0.22 4.65
N TRP A 436 -3.11 0.49 5.42
CA TRP A 436 -2.20 1.61 5.15
C TRP A 436 -1.29 1.34 3.95
N GLY A 437 -1.22 0.07 3.48
CA GLY A 437 -0.47 -0.36 2.32
C GLY A 437 0.94 -0.90 2.60
N TYR A 438 1.41 -0.85 3.85
CA TYR A 438 2.76 -1.35 4.20
C TYR A 438 2.86 -2.89 4.25
N ASN A 439 1.74 -3.60 4.18
CA ASN A 439 1.71 -5.05 4.01
C ASN A 439 1.74 -5.47 2.53
N THR A 440 2.66 -4.91 1.78
CA THR A 440 2.81 -5.10 0.33
C THR A 440 3.26 -6.52 -0.01
N SER A 441 2.57 -7.17 -0.96
CA SER A 441 2.96 -8.47 -1.52
C SER A 441 3.44 -8.39 -2.97
N PHE A 442 2.96 -7.44 -3.78
CA PHE A 442 3.38 -7.29 -5.18
C PHE A 442 3.76 -5.83 -5.49
N HIS A 443 5.05 -5.52 -5.39
CA HIS A 443 5.57 -4.15 -5.49
C HIS A 443 5.46 -3.52 -6.89
N MET A 444 5.24 -4.30 -7.96
CA MET A 444 5.03 -3.79 -9.32
C MET A 444 3.56 -3.69 -9.71
N ALA A 445 2.65 -4.30 -8.95
CA ALA A 445 1.21 -4.23 -9.18
C ALA A 445 0.59 -3.09 -8.39
N LEU A 446 -0.42 -2.46 -8.98
CA LEU A 446 -1.27 -1.48 -8.30
C LEU A 446 -2.38 -2.20 -7.54
N ASP A 447 -2.67 -1.76 -6.32
CA ASP A 447 -3.81 -2.25 -5.55
C ASP A 447 -5.14 -1.90 -6.24
N LYS A 448 -6.00 -2.90 -6.37
CA LYS A 448 -7.26 -2.79 -7.11
C LYS A 448 -8.37 -2.07 -6.36
N PHE A 449 -8.28 -2.01 -5.04
CA PHE A 449 -9.32 -1.45 -4.19
C PHE A 449 -9.52 0.06 -4.38
N TYR A 450 -8.47 0.77 -4.76
CA TYR A 450 -8.53 2.22 -5.02
C TYR A 450 -8.90 2.58 -6.46
N GLY A 451 -8.86 1.62 -7.39
CA GLY A 451 -9.22 1.83 -8.79
C GLY A 451 -8.25 1.20 -9.80
N THR A 452 -8.48 1.49 -11.07
CA THR A 452 -7.66 0.94 -12.16
C THR A 452 -6.33 1.69 -12.34
N SER A 453 -5.36 1.05 -13.02
CA SER A 453 -4.11 1.66 -13.45
C SER A 453 -4.32 2.98 -14.21
N ASP A 454 -5.27 2.99 -15.16
CA ASP A 454 -5.57 4.19 -15.94
C ASP A 454 -6.17 5.30 -15.06
N LYS A 455 -6.90 4.96 -14.01
CA LYS A 455 -7.45 5.95 -13.07
C LYS A 455 -6.36 6.61 -12.22
N LEU A 456 -5.35 5.87 -11.77
CA LEU A 456 -4.18 6.45 -11.11
C LEU A 456 -3.39 7.34 -12.08
N LYS A 457 -3.18 6.89 -13.33
CA LYS A 457 -2.51 7.72 -14.37
C LYS A 457 -3.29 9.00 -14.68
N GLU A 458 -4.62 8.94 -14.71
CA GLU A 458 -5.48 10.11 -14.86
C GLU A 458 -5.31 11.10 -13.71
N PHE A 459 -5.23 10.61 -12.48
CA PHE A 459 -4.95 11.44 -11.30
C PHE A 459 -3.57 12.12 -11.41
N ILE A 460 -2.52 11.35 -11.74
CA ILE A 460 -1.16 11.88 -11.90
C ILE A 460 -1.11 12.94 -13.02
N ASP A 461 -1.71 12.64 -14.18
CA ASP A 461 -1.77 13.56 -15.31
C ASP A 461 -2.50 14.86 -14.95
N LEU A 462 -3.61 14.75 -14.19
CA LEU A 462 -4.34 15.91 -13.68
C LEU A 462 -3.51 16.74 -12.67
N CYS A 463 -2.75 16.08 -11.79
CA CYS A 463 -1.81 16.74 -10.89
C CYS A 463 -0.76 17.53 -11.69
N HIS A 464 -0.14 16.90 -12.69
CA HIS A 464 0.85 17.54 -13.57
C HIS A 464 0.25 18.74 -14.32
N GLN A 465 -0.98 18.66 -14.84
CA GLN A 465 -1.68 19.79 -15.47
C GLN A 465 -1.84 20.98 -14.51
N ASN A 466 -1.85 20.75 -13.20
CA ASN A 466 -1.99 21.76 -12.16
C ASN A 466 -0.68 22.12 -11.45
N GLY A 467 0.49 21.66 -11.95
CA GLY A 467 1.80 21.96 -11.38
C GLY A 467 2.05 21.25 -10.04
N ILE A 468 1.38 20.12 -9.79
CA ILE A 468 1.50 19.32 -8.58
C ILE A 468 2.22 18.02 -8.93
N ALA A 469 3.34 17.75 -8.27
CA ALA A 469 4.07 16.50 -8.39
C ALA A 469 3.37 15.36 -7.61
N VAL A 470 3.59 14.10 -8.02
CA VAL A 470 3.07 12.93 -7.31
C VAL A 470 4.23 12.06 -6.84
N ILE A 471 4.25 11.79 -5.53
CA ILE A 471 5.25 10.98 -4.84
C ILE A 471 4.55 9.70 -4.36
N LEU A 472 5.22 8.56 -4.47
CA LEU A 472 4.73 7.30 -3.90
C LEU A 472 5.55 6.93 -2.67
N ASP A 473 4.85 6.55 -1.62
CA ASP A 473 5.44 5.84 -0.50
C ASP A 473 5.63 4.36 -0.84
N VAL A 474 6.82 3.83 -0.58
CA VAL A 474 7.21 2.48 -0.98
C VAL A 474 7.84 1.69 0.17
N ALA A 475 7.21 0.58 0.54
CA ALA A 475 7.71 -0.35 1.55
C ALA A 475 8.61 -1.41 0.88
N LEU A 476 9.85 -1.04 0.55
CA LEU A 476 10.83 -1.92 -0.11
C LEU A 476 11.89 -2.51 0.84
N ASN A 477 11.72 -2.34 2.15
CA ASN A 477 12.53 -3.01 3.16
C ASN A 477 12.06 -4.46 3.42
N HIS A 478 10.79 -4.77 3.16
CA HIS A 478 10.17 -6.07 3.40
C HIS A 478 9.10 -6.41 2.34
N ALA A 479 8.59 -7.65 2.41
CA ALA A 479 7.37 -8.08 1.72
C ALA A 479 6.53 -8.96 2.65
N PHE A 480 5.23 -9.10 2.33
CA PHE A 480 4.34 -9.98 3.09
C PHE A 480 4.24 -11.38 2.46
N GLY A 481 3.67 -12.33 3.20
CA GLY A 481 3.76 -13.76 2.92
C GLY A 481 3.18 -14.24 1.59
N ARG A 482 2.29 -13.47 0.95
CA ARG A 482 1.75 -13.79 -0.39
C ARG A 482 2.73 -13.46 -1.52
N ASN A 483 3.86 -12.81 -1.22
CA ASN A 483 4.86 -12.49 -2.22
C ASN A 483 5.43 -13.74 -2.88
N PRO A 484 5.45 -13.84 -4.22
CA PRO A 484 5.95 -15.02 -4.94
C PRO A 484 7.39 -15.40 -4.60
N MET A 485 8.26 -14.42 -4.35
CA MET A 485 9.68 -14.66 -4.02
C MET A 485 9.85 -15.17 -2.59
N VAL A 486 8.93 -14.89 -1.67
CA VAL A 486 8.87 -15.56 -0.36
C VAL A 486 8.44 -17.00 -0.58
N ARG A 487 7.31 -17.22 -1.26
CA ARG A 487 6.66 -18.52 -1.40
C ARG A 487 7.49 -19.55 -2.15
N MET A 488 8.27 -19.18 -3.17
CA MET A 488 9.11 -20.10 -3.94
C MET A 488 10.20 -20.78 -3.10
N TRP A 489 10.62 -20.18 -1.98
CA TRP A 489 11.64 -20.73 -1.06
C TRP A 489 11.21 -20.54 0.39
N MET A 490 10.03 -21.04 0.74
CA MET A 490 9.47 -20.90 2.07
C MET A 490 9.66 -22.14 2.94
N ASN A 491 9.70 -21.93 4.24
CA ASN A 491 9.52 -22.95 5.26
C ASN A 491 8.03 -23.01 5.61
N ASP A 492 7.35 -24.03 5.12
CA ASP A 492 5.89 -24.25 5.23
C ASP A 492 5.62 -25.57 5.94
N PRO A 493 5.81 -25.63 7.28
CA PRO A 493 5.70 -26.88 8.04
C PRO A 493 4.27 -27.36 8.17
N ASP A 494 3.27 -26.52 7.99
CA ASP A 494 1.84 -26.82 8.11
C ASP A 494 1.16 -27.06 6.76
N GLY A 495 1.87 -26.80 5.64
CA GLY A 495 1.40 -27.13 4.30
C GLY A 495 0.24 -26.28 3.80
N ASP A 496 0.05 -25.07 4.36
CA ASP A 496 -1.01 -24.16 3.93
C ASP A 496 -0.63 -23.31 2.70
N GLY A 497 0.64 -23.39 2.28
CA GLY A 497 1.18 -22.66 1.12
C GLY A 497 1.74 -21.31 1.46
N PHE A 498 1.89 -20.97 2.73
CA PHE A 498 2.52 -19.76 3.25
C PHE A 498 3.60 -20.12 4.28
N GLY A 499 4.57 -19.23 4.45
CA GLY A 499 5.65 -19.48 5.40
C GLY A 499 6.79 -18.49 5.26
N SER A 500 7.70 -18.49 6.24
CA SER A 500 8.86 -17.60 6.24
C SER A 500 9.95 -18.08 5.26
N PRO A 501 10.86 -17.20 4.82
CA PRO A 501 11.95 -17.56 3.91
C PRO A 501 12.90 -18.61 4.52
N THR A 502 13.33 -19.54 3.68
CA THR A 502 14.36 -20.52 4.03
C THR A 502 15.78 -20.00 3.77
N THR A 503 16.79 -20.77 4.18
CA THR A 503 18.21 -20.46 3.88
C THR A 503 18.54 -20.49 2.38
N GLU A 504 17.71 -21.09 1.56
CA GLU A 504 17.85 -21.13 0.09
C GLU A 504 17.22 -19.92 -0.60
N ASN A 505 16.49 -19.08 0.14
CA ASN A 505 15.83 -17.91 -0.46
C ASN A 505 16.90 -16.89 -0.92
N PRO A 506 16.95 -16.54 -2.23
CA PRO A 506 17.98 -15.65 -2.74
C PRO A 506 17.64 -14.16 -2.58
N TYR A 507 16.43 -13.82 -2.10
CA TYR A 507 15.93 -12.45 -1.98
C TYR A 507 15.78 -11.99 -0.53
N PHE A 508 15.45 -12.91 0.38
CA PHE A 508 15.07 -12.59 1.76
C PHE A 508 16.00 -13.21 2.78
N ASN A 509 16.06 -12.60 3.95
CA ASN A 509 16.70 -13.16 5.13
C ASN A 509 15.75 -14.14 5.83
N THR A 510 16.29 -15.19 6.44
CA THR A 510 15.50 -16.12 7.27
C THR A 510 15.07 -15.50 8.60
N VAL A 511 15.81 -14.51 9.06
CA VAL A 511 15.53 -13.70 10.24
C VAL A 511 15.95 -12.27 9.90
N ALA A 512 15.12 -11.31 10.23
CA ALA A 512 15.41 -9.91 9.97
C ALA A 512 16.75 -9.44 10.52
N LYS A 513 17.42 -8.58 9.75
CA LYS A 513 18.72 -7.98 10.09
C LYS A 513 18.59 -6.61 10.76
N HIS A 514 17.42 -6.28 11.24
CA HIS A 514 17.10 -5.04 11.96
C HIS A 514 15.93 -5.26 12.93
N THR A 515 15.74 -4.35 13.88
CA THR A 515 14.78 -4.54 14.98
C THR A 515 13.32 -4.26 14.58
N TYR A 516 13.08 -3.38 13.59
CA TYR A 516 11.73 -2.89 13.28
C TYR A 516 11.05 -3.68 12.13
N SER A 517 11.31 -4.99 12.04
CA SER A 517 10.72 -5.83 10.99
C SER A 517 9.21 -6.03 11.22
N VAL A 518 8.42 -5.87 10.15
CA VAL A 518 6.96 -6.09 10.14
C VAL A 518 6.52 -7.13 9.11
N GLY A 519 7.42 -7.63 8.29
CA GLY A 519 7.20 -8.67 7.27
C GLY A 519 8.46 -9.47 7.03
N GLU A 520 8.59 -10.08 5.86
CA GLU A 520 9.77 -10.82 5.44
C GLU A 520 10.85 -9.84 4.96
N ASP A 521 12.01 -9.88 5.60
CA ASP A 521 13.10 -8.91 5.45
C ASP A 521 13.89 -9.13 4.16
N PHE A 522 13.94 -8.16 3.26
CA PHE A 522 14.75 -8.24 2.06
C PHE A 522 16.25 -8.20 2.35
N ASN A 523 16.99 -9.12 1.74
CA ASN A 523 18.45 -9.07 1.73
C ASN A 523 18.96 -8.08 0.67
N HIS A 524 19.15 -6.83 1.03
CA HIS A 524 19.60 -5.78 0.10
C HIS A 524 21.07 -5.89 -0.35
N GLN A 525 21.86 -6.80 0.20
CA GLN A 525 23.19 -7.15 -0.32
C GLN A 525 23.10 -8.20 -1.45
N SER A 526 21.95 -8.89 -1.61
CA SER A 526 21.71 -9.77 -2.75
C SER A 526 21.56 -8.97 -4.06
N LEU A 527 22.33 -9.34 -5.08
CA LEU A 527 22.20 -8.74 -6.40
C LEU A 527 20.82 -9.02 -7.04
N LYS A 528 20.16 -10.11 -6.65
CA LYS A 528 18.81 -10.44 -7.12
C LYS A 528 17.78 -9.50 -6.52
N THR A 529 17.90 -9.19 -5.24
CA THR A 529 17.07 -8.18 -4.57
C THR A 529 17.30 -6.79 -5.18
N GLN A 530 18.57 -6.39 -5.38
CA GLN A 530 18.89 -5.10 -6.02
C GLN A 530 18.31 -5.00 -7.44
N TYR A 531 18.36 -6.08 -8.22
CA TYR A 531 17.75 -6.13 -9.54
C TYR A 531 16.23 -5.99 -9.47
N TYR A 532 15.57 -6.70 -8.55
CA TYR A 532 14.13 -6.60 -8.32
C TYR A 532 13.70 -5.17 -7.96
N VAL A 533 14.38 -4.56 -6.99
CA VAL A 533 14.11 -3.17 -6.58
C VAL A 533 14.28 -2.20 -7.76
N ASN A 534 15.33 -2.36 -8.57
CA ASN A 534 15.51 -1.54 -9.78
C ASN A 534 14.36 -1.73 -10.78
N ARG A 535 13.81 -2.95 -10.92
CA ARG A 535 12.63 -3.20 -11.78
C ARG A 535 11.37 -2.52 -11.24
N VAL A 536 11.18 -2.50 -9.92
CA VAL A 536 10.09 -1.77 -9.25
C VAL A 536 10.24 -0.26 -9.51
N ILE A 537 11.41 0.32 -9.26
CA ILE A 537 11.70 1.73 -9.51
C ILE A 537 11.38 2.10 -10.97
N LYS A 538 11.87 1.30 -11.92
CA LYS A 538 11.65 1.54 -13.35
C LYS A 538 10.17 1.51 -13.72
N GLN A 539 9.42 0.53 -13.22
CA GLN A 539 7.98 0.39 -13.48
C GLN A 539 7.21 1.66 -13.08
N TRP A 540 7.43 2.16 -11.89
CA TRP A 540 6.68 3.31 -11.39
C TRP A 540 7.10 4.63 -12.04
N ILE A 541 8.40 4.81 -12.35
CA ILE A 541 8.89 6.02 -13.02
C ILE A 541 8.43 6.05 -14.49
N GLU A 542 8.62 4.96 -15.25
CA GLU A 542 8.37 4.99 -16.70
C GLU A 542 6.89 4.81 -17.03
N GLU A 543 6.18 3.90 -16.38
CA GLU A 543 4.78 3.58 -16.69
C GLU A 543 3.79 4.56 -16.07
N TYR A 544 4.04 4.97 -14.82
CA TYR A 544 3.13 5.86 -14.10
C TYR A 544 3.60 7.32 -14.06
N LYS A 545 4.81 7.62 -14.52
CA LYS A 545 5.41 8.97 -14.52
C LYS A 545 5.35 9.63 -13.13
N ILE A 546 5.57 8.85 -12.08
CA ILE A 546 5.66 9.41 -10.74
C ILE A 546 6.92 10.27 -10.58
N ASP A 547 6.86 11.27 -9.74
CA ASP A 547 7.89 12.30 -9.60
C ASP A 547 8.89 12.00 -8.51
N GLY A 548 8.55 11.11 -7.58
CA GLY A 548 9.40 10.76 -6.46
C GLY A 548 8.96 9.51 -5.72
N PHE A 549 9.88 9.00 -4.88
CA PHE A 549 9.59 7.98 -3.87
C PHE A 549 9.91 8.50 -2.48
N ARG A 550 9.01 8.23 -1.53
CA ARG A 550 9.32 8.16 -0.11
C ARG A 550 9.59 6.70 0.23
N TRP A 551 10.78 6.41 0.72
CA TRP A 551 11.23 5.07 1.08
C TRP A 551 10.95 4.82 2.56
N ASP A 552 10.06 3.88 2.81
CA ASP A 552 9.68 3.46 4.15
C ASP A 552 10.82 2.74 4.87
N LEU A 553 10.97 3.02 6.16
CA LEU A 553 11.86 2.32 7.09
C LEU A 553 13.25 2.01 6.49
N THR A 554 13.97 3.02 6.02
CA THR A 554 15.31 2.81 5.42
C THR A 554 16.33 2.21 6.38
N LYS A 555 16.05 2.18 7.69
CA LYS A 555 16.82 1.39 8.67
C LYS A 555 16.85 -0.09 8.37
N GLY A 556 15.82 -0.62 7.72
CA GLY A 556 15.69 -2.01 7.31
C GLY A 556 16.61 -2.48 6.19
N PHE A 557 17.36 -1.57 5.55
CA PHE A 557 18.23 -1.91 4.42
C PHE A 557 19.63 -2.43 4.82
N THR A 558 19.93 -2.54 6.10
CA THR A 558 21.19 -3.10 6.58
C THR A 558 21.19 -4.63 6.67
N GLN A 559 22.36 -5.24 6.50
CA GLN A 559 22.62 -6.64 6.77
C GLN A 559 23.59 -6.84 7.95
N ALA A 560 23.99 -5.73 8.60
CA ALA A 560 25.03 -5.73 9.63
C ALA A 560 24.50 -5.91 11.06
N CYS A 561 23.16 -5.84 11.26
CA CYS A 561 22.55 -5.93 12.59
C CYS A 561 21.75 -7.23 12.78
N THR A 562 21.00 -7.31 13.87
CA THR A 562 20.08 -8.42 14.18
C THR A 562 18.76 -7.89 14.70
N ALA A 563 17.69 -8.67 14.60
CA ALA A 563 16.35 -8.31 15.06
C ALA A 563 16.28 -7.90 16.54
N SER A 564 17.18 -8.38 17.38
CA SER A 564 17.20 -8.07 18.80
C SER A 564 18.13 -6.91 19.19
N ASN A 565 18.86 -6.32 18.23
CA ASN A 565 19.86 -5.28 18.52
C ASN A 565 19.42 -3.90 17.98
N GLU A 566 18.54 -3.25 18.73
CA GLU A 566 18.02 -1.92 18.39
C GLU A 566 19.12 -0.86 18.32
N SER A 567 20.10 -0.91 19.23
CA SER A 567 21.22 0.03 19.24
C SER A 567 22.04 -0.06 17.95
N CYS A 568 22.26 -1.25 17.42
CA CYS A 568 22.91 -1.45 16.12
C CYS A 568 22.05 -0.86 14.99
N THR A 569 20.76 -1.18 14.96
CA THR A 569 19.84 -0.70 13.94
C THR A 569 19.78 0.83 13.89
N ASN A 570 19.80 1.49 15.06
CA ASN A 570 19.76 2.95 15.18
C ASN A 570 21.12 3.65 14.99
N SER A 571 22.22 2.88 14.92
CA SER A 571 23.57 3.40 14.68
C SER A 571 23.88 3.46 13.20
N TYR A 572 24.94 4.21 12.84
CA TYR A 572 25.44 4.32 11.47
C TYR A 572 25.81 2.97 10.87
N GLN A 573 25.29 2.63 9.68
CA GLN A 573 25.58 1.40 8.93
C GLN A 573 26.00 1.70 7.49
N GLN A 574 27.26 1.43 7.16
CA GLN A 574 27.81 1.76 5.84
C GLN A 574 27.14 0.98 4.70
N ASP A 575 26.75 -0.29 4.95
CA ASP A 575 26.15 -1.16 3.94
C ASP A 575 24.79 -0.61 3.42
N ARG A 576 23.94 -0.09 4.32
CA ARG A 576 22.68 0.54 3.90
C ARG A 576 22.92 1.92 3.27
N VAL A 577 23.94 2.67 3.72
CA VAL A 577 24.31 3.92 3.05
C VAL A 577 24.64 3.66 1.58
N ASP A 578 25.42 2.62 1.31
CA ASP A 578 25.89 2.31 -0.04
C ASP A 578 24.76 1.79 -0.95
N VAL A 579 23.90 0.88 -0.45
CA VAL A 579 22.83 0.32 -1.27
C VAL A 579 21.72 1.37 -1.57
N LEU A 580 21.38 2.20 -0.60
CA LEU A 580 20.40 3.28 -0.79
C LEU A 580 20.90 4.37 -1.77
N LYS A 581 22.24 4.67 -1.78
CA LYS A 581 22.83 5.50 -2.80
C LYS A 581 22.71 4.89 -4.21
N LYS A 582 22.89 3.56 -4.35
CA LYS A 582 22.70 2.86 -5.64
C LYS A 582 21.26 2.99 -6.15
N TYR A 583 20.26 2.84 -5.28
CA TYR A 583 18.85 2.99 -5.66
C TYR A 583 18.50 4.44 -6.05
N ALA A 584 19.03 5.41 -5.30
CA ALA A 584 18.89 6.82 -5.65
C ALA A 584 19.54 7.13 -7.02
N ASP A 585 20.76 6.65 -7.25
CA ASP A 585 21.47 6.80 -8.52
C ASP A 585 20.72 6.16 -9.68
N TYR A 586 20.12 4.98 -9.47
CA TYR A 586 19.30 4.33 -10.47
C TYR A 586 18.06 5.15 -10.82
N SER A 587 17.33 5.65 -9.81
CA SER A 587 16.19 6.56 -10.02
C SER A 587 16.61 7.80 -10.83
N TRP A 588 17.74 8.43 -10.47
CA TRP A 588 18.26 9.61 -11.18
C TRP A 588 18.84 9.30 -12.57
N SER A 589 19.16 8.04 -12.87
CA SER A 589 19.54 7.62 -14.21
C SER A 589 18.34 7.55 -15.16
N LEU A 590 17.15 7.24 -14.64
CA LEU A 590 15.88 7.21 -15.37
C LEU A 590 15.29 8.62 -15.51
N ASP A 591 15.30 9.38 -14.41
CA ASP A 591 14.82 10.76 -14.35
C ASP A 591 15.75 11.61 -13.47
N PRO A 592 16.61 12.46 -14.07
CA PRO A 592 17.57 13.27 -13.33
C PRO A 592 16.96 14.21 -12.29
N THR A 593 15.67 14.49 -12.37
CA THR A 593 14.93 15.39 -11.45
C THR A 593 14.10 14.64 -10.41
N HIS A 594 14.07 13.31 -10.45
CA HIS A 594 13.27 12.47 -9.56
C HIS A 594 13.54 12.78 -8.08
N TYR A 595 12.48 12.88 -7.29
CA TYR A 595 12.58 13.09 -5.84
C TYR A 595 12.89 11.76 -5.13
N THR A 596 13.89 11.81 -4.27
CA THR A 596 14.20 10.71 -3.37
C THR A 596 14.08 11.21 -1.95
N ILE A 597 13.22 10.57 -1.17
CA ILE A 597 12.90 10.92 0.22
C ILE A 597 13.10 9.67 1.05
N PHE A 598 13.87 9.76 2.16
CA PHE A 598 14.09 8.63 3.07
C PHE A 598 13.44 8.90 4.43
N GLU A 599 12.57 7.98 4.85
CA GLU A 599 12.26 7.84 6.26
C GLU A 599 13.37 7.04 6.92
N HIS A 600 14.29 7.75 7.57
CA HIS A 600 15.40 7.11 8.25
C HIS A 600 15.33 7.32 9.77
N LEU A 601 15.16 8.56 10.21
CA LEU A 601 15.02 8.94 11.62
C LEU A 601 16.18 8.40 12.48
N GLY A 602 17.38 8.45 11.91
CA GLY A 602 18.62 7.93 12.48
C GLY A 602 19.58 9.02 12.99
N THR A 603 20.89 8.71 12.94
CA THR A 603 21.92 9.66 13.34
C THR A 603 22.16 10.71 12.27
N ASP A 604 22.44 11.95 12.69
CA ASP A 604 22.76 13.03 11.72
C ASP A 604 23.95 12.68 10.82
N ALA A 605 24.95 11.96 11.34
CA ALA A 605 26.12 11.55 10.57
C ALA A 605 25.78 10.62 9.41
N GLU A 606 24.80 9.77 9.58
CA GLU A 606 24.32 8.88 8.52
C GLU A 606 23.41 9.61 7.53
N GLU A 607 22.46 10.40 8.02
CA GLU A 607 21.57 11.20 7.20
C GLU A 607 22.32 12.19 6.30
N GLN A 608 23.46 12.76 6.78
CA GLN A 608 24.33 13.61 5.98
C GLN A 608 24.93 12.89 4.77
N GLN A 609 25.13 11.56 4.84
CA GLN A 609 25.65 10.79 3.71
C GLN A 609 24.73 10.83 2.49
N TRP A 610 23.42 10.94 2.71
CA TRP A 610 22.42 10.99 1.64
C TRP A 610 22.00 12.43 1.34
N ALA A 611 21.75 13.25 2.37
CA ALA A 611 21.31 14.62 2.20
C ALA A 611 22.33 15.47 1.42
N ASN A 612 23.63 15.23 1.65
CA ASN A 612 24.72 15.96 1.00
C ASN A 612 25.23 15.27 -0.30
N TYR A 613 24.63 14.12 -0.68
CA TYR A 613 25.11 13.33 -1.81
C TYR A 613 24.80 13.99 -3.15
N ARG A 614 25.82 14.31 -3.95
CA ARG A 614 25.71 14.86 -5.30
C ARG A 614 24.92 16.19 -5.37
N VAL A 615 24.90 17.00 -4.29
CA VAL A 615 24.16 18.27 -4.25
C VAL A 615 24.75 19.35 -5.14
N SER A 616 26.04 19.25 -5.51
CA SER A 616 26.74 20.18 -6.40
C SER A 616 26.45 19.97 -7.90
N GLU A 617 25.73 18.92 -8.26
CA GLU A 617 25.39 18.64 -9.65
C GLU A 617 24.25 19.51 -10.17
N THR A 618 24.10 19.56 -11.49
CA THR A 618 22.96 20.23 -12.15
C THR A 618 22.20 19.20 -13.01
N PRO A 619 20.94 18.92 -12.70
CA PRO A 619 20.15 19.41 -11.54
C PRO A 619 20.72 18.89 -10.20
N SER A 620 20.64 19.72 -9.16
CA SER A 620 21.10 19.37 -7.80
C SER A 620 20.40 18.11 -7.28
N LYS A 621 21.21 17.14 -6.83
CA LYS A 621 20.72 15.90 -6.22
C LYS A 621 20.46 16.10 -4.71
N GLY A 622 20.87 15.17 -3.90
CA GLY A 622 20.63 15.12 -2.47
C GLY A 622 19.28 14.50 -2.15
N VAL A 623 19.31 13.53 -1.22
CA VAL A 623 18.10 12.88 -0.71
C VAL A 623 17.43 13.80 0.31
N MET A 624 16.13 13.94 0.23
CA MET A 624 15.36 14.64 1.26
C MET A 624 15.12 13.69 2.43
N MET A 625 15.46 14.12 3.63
CA MET A 625 15.35 13.32 4.84
C MET A 625 14.09 13.69 5.60
N TRP A 626 13.30 12.73 6.03
CA TRP A 626 12.17 12.98 6.92
C TRP A 626 12.64 13.62 8.22
N GLY A 627 11.98 14.72 8.60
CA GLY A 627 12.35 15.55 9.74
C GLY A 627 11.24 15.55 10.80
N LYS A 628 11.08 14.43 11.49
CA LYS A 628 10.09 14.23 12.56
C LYS A 628 10.27 15.26 13.68
N MET A 629 9.24 16.05 13.94
CA MET A 629 9.20 17.05 15.00
C MET A 629 7.84 17.05 15.73
N THR A 630 7.05 15.99 15.60
CA THR A 630 5.68 15.92 16.12
C THR A 630 5.63 16.14 17.62
N LYS A 631 6.56 15.55 18.38
CA LYS A 631 6.62 15.71 19.83
C LYS A 631 6.80 17.19 20.21
N GLU A 632 7.76 17.87 19.59
CA GLU A 632 8.09 19.26 19.86
C GLU A 632 6.93 20.19 19.48
N TYR A 633 6.31 19.99 18.32
CA TYR A 633 5.14 20.76 17.91
C TYR A 633 3.90 20.46 18.75
N ASN A 634 3.69 19.22 19.23
CA ASN A 634 2.65 18.89 20.20
C ASN A 634 2.83 19.70 21.50
N GLN A 635 4.02 19.69 22.09
CA GLN A 635 4.31 20.47 23.31
C GLN A 635 4.12 21.96 23.10
N LEU A 636 4.64 22.48 21.97
CA LEU A 636 4.50 23.88 21.61
C LEU A 636 3.02 24.28 21.45
N SER A 637 2.25 23.52 20.68
CA SER A 637 0.84 23.82 20.41
C SER A 637 -0.04 23.70 21.67
N MET A 638 0.23 22.73 22.52
CA MET A 638 -0.44 22.59 23.82
C MET A 638 -0.11 23.71 24.83
N GLY A 639 1.01 24.42 24.67
CA GLY A 639 1.46 25.45 25.57
C GLY A 639 2.35 24.97 26.72
N TYR A 640 3.17 23.94 26.47
CA TYR A 640 4.17 23.43 27.40
C TYR A 640 5.59 23.68 26.89
N ALA A 641 6.43 24.37 27.67
CA ALA A 641 7.79 24.74 27.27
C ALA A 641 8.76 23.55 27.26
N SER A 642 8.54 22.56 28.12
CA SER A 642 9.35 21.34 28.12
C SER A 642 9.23 20.62 26.79
N GLU A 643 10.37 20.27 26.16
CA GLU A 643 10.47 19.54 24.91
C GLU A 643 9.79 20.19 23.68
N SER A 644 9.59 21.55 23.73
CA SER A 644 8.97 22.33 22.64
C SER A 644 9.99 22.95 21.66
N ASN A 645 11.25 22.51 21.70
CA ASN A 645 12.33 23.07 20.90
C ASN A 645 12.30 22.59 19.46
N ILE A 646 11.85 23.44 18.54
CA ILE A 646 11.75 23.16 17.11
C ILE A 646 13.03 23.45 16.30
N TYR A 647 14.17 23.70 16.93
CA TYR A 647 15.44 24.07 16.26
C TYR A 647 15.86 23.07 15.19
N ARG A 648 15.62 21.79 15.42
CA ARG A 648 15.96 20.71 14.49
C ARG A 648 15.10 20.67 13.21
N MET A 649 14.08 21.54 13.10
CA MET A 649 13.35 21.77 11.84
C MET A 649 14.21 22.47 10.76
N ASN A 650 15.40 22.95 11.11
CA ASN A 650 16.34 23.60 10.23
C ASN A 650 17.40 22.61 9.70
N SER A 651 17.56 22.50 8.38
CA SER A 651 18.53 21.61 7.73
C SER A 651 19.96 21.79 8.23
N THR A 652 20.38 23.03 8.51
CA THR A 652 21.73 23.34 8.98
C THR A 652 22.00 22.80 10.39
N SER A 653 20.96 22.62 11.23
CA SER A 653 21.11 22.03 12.56
C SER A 653 21.46 20.54 12.54
N ARG A 654 21.26 19.89 11.39
CA ARG A 654 21.59 18.47 11.12
C ARG A 654 22.89 18.32 10.29
N GLY A 655 23.55 19.43 9.95
CA GLY A 655 24.78 19.43 9.11
C GLY A 655 24.51 19.17 7.63
N PHE A 656 23.32 19.43 7.13
CA PHE A 656 23.00 19.33 5.73
C PHE A 656 23.52 20.58 4.99
N THR A 657 24.23 20.38 3.89
CA THR A 657 24.83 21.46 3.07
C THR A 657 23.82 22.12 2.13
N ALA A 658 22.68 21.47 1.90
CA ALA A 658 21.54 22.01 1.17
C ALA A 658 20.26 21.81 1.98
N ASN A 659 19.20 22.55 1.64
CA ASN A 659 17.92 22.42 2.30
C ASN A 659 17.20 21.10 1.90
N ARG A 660 17.61 19.98 2.53
CA ARG A 660 17.14 18.61 2.25
C ARG A 660 16.37 17.99 3.40
N LEU A 661 15.89 18.78 4.34
CA LEU A 661 15.05 18.31 5.45
C LEU A 661 13.58 18.48 5.08
N MET A 662 12.88 17.35 4.86
CA MET A 662 11.42 17.26 4.74
C MET A 662 10.83 17.35 6.15
N GLY A 663 10.73 18.56 6.69
CA GLY A 663 10.28 18.79 8.04
C GLY A 663 8.75 18.77 8.15
N TYR A 664 8.22 18.19 9.23
CA TYR A 664 6.78 18.13 9.48
C TYR A 664 6.44 18.25 10.96
N ALA A 665 5.23 18.75 11.23
CA ALA A 665 4.66 18.83 12.57
C ALA A 665 3.74 17.66 12.88
N GLU A 666 3.17 17.00 11.85
CA GLU A 666 2.33 15.79 11.93
C GLU A 666 2.67 14.84 10.80
N SER A 667 2.50 13.54 11.04
CA SER A 667 2.51 12.47 10.04
C SER A 667 1.46 11.39 10.40
N HIS A 668 1.32 10.36 9.55
CA HIS A 668 0.43 9.23 9.84
C HIS A 668 0.86 8.39 11.05
N ASP A 669 2.11 8.52 11.49
CA ASP A 669 2.68 7.67 12.55
C ASP A 669 2.39 8.15 13.98
N GLU A 670 2.18 9.46 14.15
CA GLU A 670 2.06 10.05 15.47
C GLU A 670 0.72 10.78 15.67
N GLU A 671 0.37 10.96 16.95
CA GLU A 671 -0.88 11.58 17.35
C GLU A 671 -1.01 13.03 16.88
N ARG A 672 -2.20 13.39 16.43
CA ARG A 672 -2.60 14.69 15.92
C ARG A 672 -2.35 15.83 16.92
N LEU A 673 -1.83 16.96 16.44
CA LEU A 673 -1.65 18.18 17.24
C LEU A 673 -2.96 18.63 17.87
N MET A 674 -4.03 18.67 17.10
CA MET A 674 -5.33 19.12 17.60
C MET A 674 -5.94 18.18 18.61
N TYR A 675 -5.84 16.86 18.43
CA TYR A 675 -6.26 15.91 19.46
C TYR A 675 -5.51 16.15 20.78
N LYS A 676 -4.17 16.28 20.71
CA LYS A 676 -3.36 16.59 21.90
C LYS A 676 -3.75 17.92 22.54
N ASN A 677 -4.02 18.96 21.76
CA ASN A 677 -4.46 20.27 22.26
C ASN A 677 -5.78 20.16 23.02
N VAL A 678 -6.78 19.50 22.45
CA VAL A 678 -8.11 19.37 23.06
C VAL A 678 -8.08 18.47 24.31
N GLN A 679 -7.27 17.42 24.32
CA GLN A 679 -7.19 16.50 25.47
C GLN A 679 -6.29 17.05 26.60
N TYR A 680 -5.13 17.61 26.25
CA TYR A 680 -4.06 17.87 27.23
C TYR A 680 -3.59 19.33 27.28
N GLY A 681 -4.14 20.22 26.45
CA GLY A 681 -3.70 21.61 26.35
C GLY A 681 -3.70 22.39 27.65
N ALA A 682 -2.79 23.34 27.75
CA ALA A 682 -2.67 24.21 28.93
C ALA A 682 -3.83 25.22 29.05
N SER A 683 -4.09 25.67 30.25
CA SER A 683 -5.12 26.69 30.55
C SER A 683 -4.65 27.74 31.53
N ASN A 684 -5.11 28.97 31.33
CA ASN A 684 -4.89 30.06 32.24
C ASN A 684 -6.12 31.01 32.26
N GLY A 685 -6.88 30.97 33.32
CA GLY A 685 -8.12 31.75 33.43
C GLY A 685 -9.12 31.40 32.32
N SER A 686 -9.49 32.37 31.52
CA SER A 686 -10.43 32.20 30.40
C SER A 686 -9.79 31.63 29.14
N TYR A 687 -8.47 31.65 29.02
CA TYR A 687 -7.76 31.07 27.88
C TYR A 687 -7.46 29.58 28.13
N ASN A 688 -8.20 28.72 27.48
CA ASN A 688 -8.12 27.27 27.67
C ASN A 688 -7.88 26.57 26.32
N VAL A 689 -6.68 26.01 26.11
CA VAL A 689 -6.30 25.32 24.88
C VAL A 689 -7.14 24.05 24.65
N LYS A 690 -7.73 23.45 25.70
CA LYS A 690 -8.65 22.31 25.56
C LYS A 690 -9.97 22.66 24.89
N THR A 691 -10.31 23.94 24.77
CA THR A 691 -11.50 24.37 24.03
C THR A 691 -11.20 24.38 22.55
N LEU A 692 -12.01 23.66 21.73
CA LEU A 692 -11.79 23.48 20.30
C LEU A 692 -11.44 24.78 19.56
N ASN A 693 -12.22 25.85 19.73
CA ASN A 693 -11.98 27.11 19.05
C ASN A 693 -10.64 27.76 19.46
N THR A 694 -10.23 27.62 20.72
CA THR A 694 -8.94 28.11 21.21
C THR A 694 -7.79 27.29 20.60
N ALA A 695 -7.93 25.95 20.55
CA ALA A 695 -6.96 25.05 19.93
C ALA A 695 -6.81 25.37 18.43
N LEU A 696 -7.92 25.50 17.69
CA LEU A 696 -7.92 25.85 16.27
C LEU A 696 -7.22 27.19 16.02
N SER A 697 -7.44 28.21 16.88
CA SER A 697 -6.82 29.54 16.72
C SER A 697 -5.29 29.52 16.75
N ARG A 698 -4.67 28.48 17.34
CA ARG A 698 -3.22 28.30 17.43
C ARG A 698 -2.62 27.66 16.16
N MET A 699 -3.43 27.00 15.32
CA MET A 699 -2.93 26.25 14.17
C MET A 699 -2.37 27.14 13.06
N SER A 700 -2.87 28.37 12.89
CA SER A 700 -2.25 29.33 11.97
C SER A 700 -0.81 29.69 12.40
N ALA A 701 -0.57 29.84 13.73
CA ALA A 701 0.77 30.07 14.25
C ALA A 701 1.70 28.84 14.05
N ILE A 702 1.17 27.63 14.19
CA ILE A 702 1.92 26.39 13.85
C ILE A 702 2.34 26.42 12.37
N GLY A 703 1.43 26.77 11.45
CA GLY A 703 1.79 26.95 10.04
C GLY A 703 2.95 27.93 9.84
N ALA A 704 2.92 29.07 10.51
CA ALA A 704 3.96 30.09 10.39
C ALA A 704 5.35 29.59 10.83
N VAL A 705 5.42 28.80 11.91
CA VAL A 705 6.69 28.30 12.48
C VAL A 705 7.09 26.90 11.98
N SER A 706 6.31 26.29 11.07
CA SER A 706 6.64 25.04 10.42
C SER A 706 6.86 25.21 8.92
N LEU A 707 5.84 25.69 8.18
CA LEU A 707 5.85 25.73 6.71
C LEU A 707 6.90 26.70 6.14
N LEU A 708 7.14 27.82 6.80
CA LEU A 708 8.01 28.89 6.28
C LEU A 708 9.51 28.66 6.53
N ILE A 709 9.89 27.72 7.37
CA ILE A 709 11.31 27.36 7.54
C ILE A 709 11.86 26.84 6.20
N PRO A 710 13.06 27.27 5.74
CA PRO A 710 13.65 26.83 4.49
C PRO A 710 13.71 25.30 4.34
N GLY A 711 13.59 24.83 3.09
CA GLY A 711 13.58 23.41 2.72
C GLY A 711 12.16 22.82 2.59
N PRO A 712 12.04 21.60 2.04
CA PRO A 712 10.76 20.93 1.80
C PRO A 712 9.99 20.72 3.11
N LYS A 713 8.68 20.72 3.03
CA LYS A 713 7.77 20.54 4.16
C LYS A 713 6.66 19.55 3.79
N MET A 714 6.12 18.88 4.81
CA MET A 714 5.01 17.94 4.66
C MET A 714 3.85 18.36 5.56
N ILE A 715 2.64 18.15 5.06
CA ILE A 715 1.36 18.28 5.75
C ILE A 715 0.69 16.91 5.72
N TRP A 716 0.37 16.36 6.89
CA TRP A 716 -0.50 15.19 6.99
C TRP A 716 -1.95 15.61 6.72
N HIS A 717 -2.69 14.86 5.89
CA HIS A 717 -4.01 15.24 5.43
C HIS A 717 -4.92 15.72 6.57
N PHE A 718 -5.61 16.84 6.32
CA PHE A 718 -6.52 17.56 7.22
C PHE A 718 -5.87 18.25 8.44
N GLY A 719 -4.54 18.26 8.58
CA GLY A 719 -3.85 19.11 9.55
C GLY A 719 -4.14 20.60 9.31
N GLU A 720 -4.29 21.01 8.05
CA GLU A 720 -4.67 22.36 7.61
C GLU A 720 -6.14 22.72 7.91
N LEU A 721 -6.95 21.76 8.29
CA LEU A 721 -8.31 21.95 8.82
C LEU A 721 -8.37 21.76 10.33
N GLY A 722 -7.24 21.49 10.97
CA GLY A 722 -7.17 21.20 12.40
C GLY A 722 -7.92 19.90 12.76
N MET A 723 -7.52 18.77 12.15
CA MET A 723 -8.06 17.44 12.45
C MET A 723 -7.86 17.11 13.92
N ASP A 724 -8.96 16.92 14.64
CA ASP A 724 -8.96 16.70 16.09
C ASP A 724 -9.34 15.28 16.52
N ASP A 725 -9.61 14.38 15.57
CA ASP A 725 -9.72 12.95 15.86
C ASP A 725 -8.34 12.33 16.12
N SER A 726 -8.28 11.42 17.09
CA SER A 726 -7.06 10.62 17.34
C SER A 726 -6.74 9.69 16.19
N ILE A 727 -5.45 9.46 15.94
CA ILE A 727 -5.02 8.36 15.05
C ILE A 727 -5.41 6.98 15.59
N PHE A 728 -5.75 6.87 16.88
CA PHE A 728 -6.25 5.65 17.52
C PHE A 728 -7.78 5.57 17.57
N SER A 729 -8.48 6.39 16.79
CA SER A 729 -9.94 6.29 16.68
C SER A 729 -10.35 4.98 16.00
N CYS A 730 -11.24 4.25 16.65
CA CYS A 730 -11.85 3.02 16.14
C CYS A 730 -13.05 3.34 15.23
N ASN A 731 -13.48 2.36 14.42
CA ASN A 731 -14.65 2.50 13.54
C ASN A 731 -15.95 2.85 14.26
N ASN A 732 -16.04 2.54 15.57
CA ASN A 732 -17.19 2.85 16.42
C ASN A 732 -17.11 4.23 17.11
N GLY A 733 -16.08 5.03 16.79
CA GLY A 733 -15.86 6.37 17.35
C GLY A 733 -15.20 6.41 18.73
N THR A 734 -14.83 5.26 19.31
CA THR A 734 -14.04 5.24 20.56
C THR A 734 -12.55 5.38 20.23
N VAL A 735 -11.76 5.82 21.20
CA VAL A 735 -10.29 5.85 21.09
C VAL A 735 -9.72 4.68 21.86
N ASN A 736 -8.93 3.85 21.22
CA ASN A 736 -8.24 2.72 21.81
C ASN A 736 -6.74 2.76 21.42
N ASP A 737 -5.93 3.25 22.33
CA ASP A 737 -4.48 3.29 22.24
C ASP A 737 -3.84 2.13 23.04
N GLU A 738 -2.53 1.99 22.95
CA GLU A 738 -1.78 0.92 23.66
C GLU A 738 -1.91 0.96 25.18
N THR A 739 -2.44 2.06 25.76
CA THR A 739 -2.61 2.20 27.21
C THR A 739 -3.92 1.63 27.70
N THR A 740 -4.83 1.23 26.80
CA THR A 740 -6.11 0.63 27.16
C THR A 740 -5.97 -0.87 27.45
N THR A 741 -6.88 -1.43 28.24
CA THR A 741 -6.89 -2.85 28.59
C THR A 741 -7.42 -3.76 27.47
N THR A 742 -7.84 -3.20 26.36
CA THR A 742 -8.35 -3.92 25.19
C THR A 742 -7.16 -4.39 24.34
N PRO A 743 -7.09 -5.69 23.96
CA PRO A 743 -6.01 -6.17 23.09
C PRO A 743 -6.04 -5.50 21.72
N GLY A 744 -4.90 -4.96 21.31
CA GLY A 744 -4.71 -4.23 20.05
C GLY A 744 -5.17 -2.78 20.13
N ASP A 745 -4.54 -1.91 19.39
CA ASP A 745 -4.97 -0.52 19.20
C ASP A 745 -5.79 -0.37 17.92
N CYS A 746 -6.42 0.78 17.74
CA CYS A 746 -7.19 1.10 16.54
C CYS A 746 -6.40 1.97 15.54
N LYS A 747 -5.06 2.05 15.65
CA LYS A 747 -4.25 2.91 14.78
C LYS A 747 -4.44 2.56 13.29
N LEU A 748 -4.52 1.27 12.98
CA LEU A 748 -4.69 0.78 11.61
C LEU A 748 -6.15 0.71 11.12
N ASP A 749 -7.13 0.97 11.99
CA ASP A 749 -8.53 0.99 11.59
C ASP A 749 -8.82 2.11 10.59
N THR A 750 -9.81 1.88 9.71
CA THR A 750 -10.34 2.92 8.81
C THR A 750 -10.94 4.06 9.63
N LYS A 751 -10.57 5.30 9.28
CA LYS A 751 -10.99 6.48 10.04
C LYS A 751 -12.29 7.08 9.51
N PRO A 752 -13.13 7.67 10.38
CA PRO A 752 -14.25 8.50 9.95
C PRO A 752 -13.74 9.75 9.21
N GLN A 753 -14.59 10.36 8.41
CA GLN A 753 -14.24 11.49 7.54
C GLN A 753 -15.18 12.69 7.79
N PRO A 754 -15.17 13.27 9.00
CA PRO A 754 -16.05 14.37 9.37
C PRO A 754 -15.80 15.63 8.56
N GLN A 755 -14.60 15.85 8.07
CA GLN A 755 -14.21 17.02 7.29
C GLN A 755 -15.08 17.24 6.03
N TRP A 756 -15.59 16.18 5.41
CA TRP A 756 -16.50 16.29 4.27
C TRP A 756 -17.97 16.28 4.69
N THR A 757 -18.35 15.39 5.60
CA THR A 757 -19.76 15.21 6.03
C THR A 757 -20.27 16.40 6.83
N GLU A 758 -19.40 17.06 7.61
CA GLU A 758 -19.71 18.24 8.43
C GLU A 758 -19.31 19.55 7.74
N ASN A 759 -18.80 19.49 6.50
CA ASN A 759 -18.37 20.66 5.74
C ASN A 759 -17.41 21.59 6.49
N TRP A 760 -16.26 21.07 6.94
CA TRP A 760 -15.29 21.82 7.75
C TRP A 760 -14.72 23.05 7.04
N LEU A 761 -14.66 23.08 5.71
CA LEU A 761 -14.35 24.30 4.96
C LEU A 761 -15.39 25.40 5.13
N GLY A 762 -16.59 25.09 5.56
CA GLY A 762 -17.64 26.05 5.92
C GLY A 762 -17.52 26.59 7.35
N ASP A 763 -16.76 25.93 8.24
CA ASP A 763 -16.46 26.43 9.58
C ASP A 763 -15.44 27.56 9.52
N SER A 764 -15.75 28.71 10.13
CA SER A 764 -14.92 29.92 10.03
C SER A 764 -13.51 29.78 10.59
N ASN A 765 -13.32 28.99 11.66
CA ASN A 765 -12.02 28.79 12.29
C ASN A 765 -11.15 27.83 11.49
N ARG A 766 -11.72 26.73 11.01
CA ARG A 766 -11.03 25.75 10.16
C ARG A 766 -10.71 26.35 8.80
N ASN A 767 -11.62 27.07 8.18
CA ASN A 767 -11.41 27.80 6.92
C ASN A 767 -10.30 28.85 7.06
N LYS A 768 -10.22 29.52 8.22
CA LYS A 768 -9.14 30.46 8.49
C LYS A 768 -7.77 29.79 8.50
N ILE A 769 -7.63 28.63 9.14
CA ILE A 769 -6.37 27.86 9.13
C ILE A 769 -5.97 27.50 7.71
N TYR A 770 -6.90 26.92 6.95
CA TYR A 770 -6.70 26.54 5.55
C TYR A 770 -6.20 27.70 4.68
N ASN A 771 -6.86 28.86 4.77
CA ASN A 771 -6.48 30.03 3.99
C ASN A 771 -5.16 30.67 4.46
N ASP A 772 -4.88 30.71 5.77
CA ASP A 772 -3.61 31.17 6.30
C ASP A 772 -2.46 30.29 5.82
N TRP A 773 -2.63 28.95 5.87
CA TRP A 773 -1.62 28.00 5.37
C TRP A 773 -1.45 28.13 3.86
N ALA A 774 -2.53 28.25 3.10
CA ALA A 774 -2.47 28.47 1.64
C ALA A 774 -1.64 29.74 1.31
N LYS A 775 -1.82 30.83 2.08
CA LYS A 775 -1.05 32.05 1.90
C LYS A 775 0.43 31.85 2.27
N MET A 776 0.73 31.18 3.36
CA MET A 776 2.11 30.83 3.77
C MET A 776 2.80 29.94 2.72
N ILE A 777 2.09 28.95 2.19
CA ILE A 777 2.58 28.08 1.11
C ILE A 777 2.88 28.90 -0.15
N THR A 778 2.01 29.83 -0.49
CA THR A 778 2.25 30.76 -1.61
C THR A 778 3.52 31.57 -1.37
N LEU A 779 3.68 32.21 -0.22
CA LEU A 779 4.91 32.92 0.14
C LEU A 779 6.16 32.05 0.00
N LYS A 780 6.13 30.83 0.56
CA LYS A 780 7.24 29.88 0.49
C LYS A 780 7.64 29.54 -0.95
N LYS A 781 6.66 29.34 -1.82
CA LYS A 781 6.89 28.95 -3.22
C LYS A 781 7.40 30.12 -4.07
N THR A 782 6.86 31.31 -3.83
CA THR A 782 7.09 32.47 -4.73
C THR A 782 8.24 33.35 -4.28
N GLU A 783 8.44 33.54 -2.98
CA GLU A 783 9.44 34.47 -2.47
C GLU A 783 10.81 33.79 -2.25
N PRO A 784 11.87 34.24 -2.97
CA PRO A 784 13.19 33.61 -2.88
C PRO A 784 13.85 33.72 -1.49
N VAL A 785 13.37 34.59 -0.59
CA VAL A 785 13.87 34.68 0.78
C VAL A 785 13.80 33.32 1.50
N PHE A 786 12.76 32.50 1.23
CA PHE A 786 12.57 31.19 1.83
C PHE A 786 13.52 30.10 1.29
N LEU A 787 14.38 30.43 0.35
CA LEU A 787 15.52 29.58 -0.06
C LEU A 787 16.79 29.89 0.75
N GLY A 788 16.76 30.89 1.61
CA GLY A 788 17.88 31.35 2.40
C GLY A 788 18.14 30.48 3.65
N THR A 789 18.70 31.13 4.67
CA THR A 789 19.06 30.49 5.94
C THR A 789 18.14 30.99 7.06
N ALA A 790 17.65 30.07 7.90
CA ALA A 790 16.90 30.38 9.10
C ALA A 790 17.80 30.39 10.34
N THR A 791 17.61 31.39 11.19
CA THR A 791 18.16 31.45 12.54
C THR A 791 17.00 31.50 13.53
N MET A 792 16.97 30.58 14.47
CA MET A 792 15.94 30.54 15.51
C MET A 792 16.48 31.16 16.77
N VAL A 793 15.74 32.13 17.32
CA VAL A 793 16.03 32.84 18.57
C VAL A 793 15.01 32.38 19.60
N ASN A 794 15.44 32.12 20.82
CA ASN A 794 14.59 31.66 21.93
C ASN A 794 13.91 30.32 21.67
N THR A 795 14.70 29.31 21.35
CA THR A 795 14.21 27.94 21.04
C THR A 795 13.74 27.13 22.27
N THR A 796 13.92 27.68 23.48
CA THR A 796 13.57 26.99 24.74
C THR A 796 12.32 27.55 25.41
N THR A 797 11.60 28.46 24.76
CA THR A 797 10.41 29.13 25.27
C THR A 797 9.23 28.96 24.32
N LEU A 798 8.03 29.18 24.83
CA LEU A 798 6.79 29.18 24.03
C LEU A 798 6.63 30.44 23.16
N THR A 799 7.59 31.37 23.20
CA THR A 799 7.67 32.56 22.35
C THR A 799 8.70 32.35 21.25
N VAL A 800 8.24 31.93 20.09
CA VAL A 800 9.11 31.56 18.96
C VAL A 800 9.46 32.81 18.15
N ASN A 801 10.76 32.99 17.86
CA ASN A 801 11.28 34.04 16.97
C ASN A 801 12.21 33.37 15.93
N ILE A 802 11.83 33.43 14.65
CA ILE A 802 12.60 32.88 13.52
C ILE A 802 12.97 34.03 12.59
N LYS A 803 14.26 34.13 12.26
CA LYS A 803 14.77 35.05 11.22
C LYS A 803 15.20 34.28 10.02
N ILE A 804 14.75 34.69 8.84
CA ILE A 804 15.16 34.10 7.57
C ILE A 804 15.84 35.17 6.74
N THR A 805 17.05 34.90 6.25
CA THR A 805 17.82 35.80 5.41
C THR A 805 18.32 35.07 4.17
N ASN A 806 18.11 35.65 3.01
CA ASN A 806 18.76 35.18 1.78
C ASN A 806 19.79 36.23 1.33
N SER A 807 21.06 36.01 1.64
CA SER A 807 22.16 36.93 1.38
C SER A 807 22.43 37.15 -0.12
N SER A 808 21.96 36.29 -1.01
CA SER A 808 22.09 36.42 -2.46
C SER A 808 21.16 37.49 -3.05
N LEU A 809 20.14 37.92 -2.30
CA LEU A 809 19.17 38.92 -2.76
C LEU A 809 19.64 40.35 -2.48
N ALA A 810 19.26 41.27 -3.37
CA ALA A 810 19.53 42.69 -3.19
C ALA A 810 18.63 43.27 -2.06
N SER A 811 19.08 44.39 -1.46
CA SER A 811 18.30 45.10 -0.42
C SER A 811 16.97 45.69 -0.90
N THR A 812 16.81 45.81 -2.22
CA THR A 812 15.55 46.21 -2.88
C THR A 812 14.53 45.10 -2.99
N GLN A 813 14.94 43.86 -2.73
CA GLN A 813 14.08 42.67 -2.78
C GLN A 813 13.67 42.24 -1.36
N LEU A 814 12.67 41.36 -1.24
CA LEU A 814 12.33 40.70 0.01
C LEU A 814 13.43 39.68 0.36
N LYS A 815 14.41 40.11 1.15
CA LYS A 815 15.58 39.29 1.52
C LYS A 815 15.63 38.90 2.99
N ASP A 816 14.91 39.61 3.86
CA ASP A 816 14.87 39.38 5.29
C ASP A 816 13.43 39.23 5.79
N VAL A 817 13.20 38.20 6.59
CA VAL A 817 11.91 37.92 7.21
C VAL A 817 12.10 37.65 8.70
N VAL A 818 11.19 38.17 9.53
CA VAL A 818 11.09 37.86 10.97
C VAL A 818 9.72 37.27 11.25
N ILE A 819 9.69 36.08 11.83
CA ILE A 819 8.47 35.35 12.23
C ILE A 819 8.43 35.37 13.76
N LEU A 820 7.34 35.86 14.32
CA LEU A 820 7.06 35.86 15.75
C LEU A 820 5.78 35.03 16.00
N ALA A 821 5.79 34.15 16.98
CA ALA A 821 4.61 33.42 17.40
C ALA A 821 4.58 33.23 18.93
N ASN A 822 3.42 33.46 19.54
CA ASN A 822 3.21 33.33 20.97
C ASN A 822 2.37 32.08 21.27
N PHE A 823 3.00 31.06 21.83
CA PHE A 823 2.35 29.82 22.28
C PHE A 823 2.13 29.79 23.79
N GLU A 824 2.43 30.88 24.51
CA GLU A 824 2.03 31.04 25.91
C GLU A 824 0.50 31.16 26.03
N THR A 825 -0.02 30.96 27.25
CA THR A 825 -1.44 31.15 27.56
C THR A 825 -1.77 32.58 27.96
N THR A 826 -0.79 33.47 27.91
CA THR A 826 -0.89 34.91 28.19
C THR A 826 -0.27 35.76 27.10
N ALA A 827 -0.69 37.00 26.98
CA ALA A 827 -0.06 37.94 26.05
C ALA A 827 1.43 38.15 26.41
N GLN A 828 2.27 38.20 25.39
CA GLN A 828 3.72 38.35 25.54
C GLN A 828 4.25 39.54 24.77
N ASN A 829 5.18 40.28 25.36
CA ASN A 829 5.93 41.33 24.71
C ASN A 829 7.20 40.73 24.08
N MET A 830 7.13 40.35 22.83
CA MET A 830 8.21 39.67 22.12
C MET A 830 9.17 40.66 21.48
N ILE A 831 10.48 40.45 21.67
CA ILE A 831 11.53 41.25 21.02
C ILE A 831 11.75 40.67 19.61
N PRO A 832 11.42 41.43 18.53
CA PRO A 832 11.55 40.92 17.17
C PRO A 832 13.02 40.84 16.73
N ALA A 833 13.89 41.68 17.29
CA ALA A 833 15.29 41.82 16.95
C ALA A 833 15.47 41.91 15.42
N PHE A 834 14.77 42.85 14.79
CA PHE A 834 14.86 43.09 13.34
C PHE A 834 16.32 43.31 12.90
N GLN A 835 16.66 42.96 11.66
CA GLN A 835 18.02 43.10 11.14
C GLN A 835 18.46 44.59 11.03
N TYR A 836 17.50 45.48 10.79
CA TYR A 836 17.75 46.94 10.69
C TYR A 836 16.47 47.76 10.94
N THR A 837 16.64 49.07 11.11
CA THR A 837 15.55 50.05 11.25
C THR A 837 14.93 50.38 9.88
N GLY A 838 13.70 50.91 9.88
CA GLY A 838 12.97 51.30 8.67
C GLY A 838 11.61 50.64 8.55
N ALA A 839 11.01 50.71 7.37
CA ALA A 839 9.71 50.10 7.11
C ALA A 839 9.81 48.58 7.02
N TRP A 840 8.94 47.86 7.75
CA TRP A 840 8.71 46.44 7.68
C TRP A 840 7.23 46.15 7.40
N TYR A 841 6.94 45.09 6.69
CA TYR A 841 5.62 44.76 6.16
C TYR A 841 5.16 43.41 6.71
N ASN A 842 3.97 43.35 7.28
CA ASN A 842 3.37 42.08 7.63
C ASN A 842 2.93 41.37 6.37
N LEU A 843 3.55 40.25 6.05
CA LEU A 843 3.32 39.51 4.78
C LEU A 843 1.93 38.85 4.72
N MET A 844 1.19 38.78 5.85
CA MET A 844 -0.15 38.22 5.89
C MET A 844 -1.26 39.23 5.55
N ASP A 845 -1.06 40.51 5.71
CA ASP A 845 -2.09 41.56 5.50
C ASP A 845 -1.57 42.83 4.83
N ASN A 846 -0.26 42.88 4.54
CA ASN A 846 0.47 44.04 3.98
C ASN A 846 0.46 45.30 4.88
N SER A 847 0.05 45.19 6.17
CA SER A 847 0.19 46.29 7.13
C SER A 847 1.68 46.62 7.35
N THR A 848 1.96 47.89 7.60
CA THR A 848 3.34 48.38 7.70
C THR A 848 3.62 48.83 9.13
N ILE A 849 4.83 48.51 9.61
CA ILE A 849 5.40 49.12 10.84
C ILE A 849 6.68 49.86 10.50
N ASN A 850 6.90 51.01 11.16
CA ASN A 850 8.16 51.74 11.07
C ASN A 850 9.03 51.39 12.30
N VAL A 851 10.04 50.58 12.06
CA VAL A 851 10.98 50.12 13.09
C VAL A 851 12.02 51.23 13.35
N THR A 852 11.91 51.92 14.46
CA THR A 852 12.87 52.95 14.92
C THR A 852 13.97 52.39 15.84
N ASN A 853 13.65 51.27 16.55
CA ASN A 853 14.59 50.47 17.30
C ASN A 853 14.29 48.99 17.05
N VAL A 854 15.28 48.22 16.59
CA VAL A 854 15.18 46.82 16.18
C VAL A 854 14.71 45.90 17.31
N ASN A 855 14.88 46.32 18.55
CA ASN A 855 14.52 45.56 19.75
C ASN A 855 13.23 46.07 20.45
N THR A 856 12.46 46.96 19.82
CA THR A 856 11.19 47.41 20.38
C THR A 856 10.24 46.22 20.49
N PRO A 857 9.76 45.86 21.69
CA PRO A 857 8.88 44.73 21.86
C PRO A 857 7.55 44.91 21.10
N ILE A 858 7.05 43.79 20.56
CA ILE A 858 5.73 43.69 19.93
C ILE A 858 4.87 42.81 20.80
N SER A 859 3.70 43.30 21.21
CA SER A 859 2.75 42.51 22.00
C SER A 859 1.97 41.57 21.11
N LEU A 860 1.99 40.29 21.46
CA LEU A 860 1.21 39.21 20.80
C LEU A 860 0.30 38.55 21.83
N ALA A 861 -0.97 38.45 21.51
CA ALA A 861 -1.93 37.64 22.28
C ALA A 861 -1.60 36.14 22.22
N PRO A 862 -2.16 35.29 23.08
CA PRO A 862 -2.01 33.85 23.03
C PRO A 862 -2.47 33.29 21.68
N GLY A 863 -1.65 32.45 21.03
CA GLY A 863 -1.91 31.88 19.68
C GLY A 863 -1.68 32.86 18.53
N GLU A 864 -1.29 34.12 18.80
CA GLU A 864 -1.05 35.12 17.77
C GLU A 864 0.35 34.96 17.15
N TYR A 865 0.46 35.32 15.86
CA TYR A 865 1.72 35.29 15.11
C TYR A 865 1.84 36.54 14.21
N ARG A 866 3.06 36.86 13.78
CA ARG A 866 3.38 37.92 12.81
C ARG A 866 4.49 37.42 11.89
N ILE A 867 4.40 37.75 10.60
CA ILE A 867 5.43 37.49 9.62
C ILE A 867 5.81 38.81 8.96
N TYR A 868 6.93 39.38 9.38
CA TYR A 868 7.39 40.64 8.86
C TYR A 868 8.47 40.44 7.81
N GLY A 869 8.33 41.08 6.65
CA GLY A 869 9.33 41.16 5.61
C GLY A 869 9.88 42.59 5.47
N ASN A 870 11.14 42.75 5.07
CA ASN A 870 11.74 44.04 4.75
C ASN A 870 11.15 44.68 3.48
N LYS A 871 10.38 43.97 2.71
CA LYS A 871 9.60 44.42 1.54
C LYS A 871 8.26 43.70 1.54
N GLN A 872 7.29 44.28 0.82
CA GLN A 872 6.03 43.58 0.55
C GLN A 872 6.30 42.34 -0.30
N ALA A 873 5.50 41.30 -0.10
CA ALA A 873 5.54 40.11 -0.93
C ALA A 873 4.93 40.38 -2.31
N ASN A 874 5.52 39.77 -3.34
CA ASN A 874 4.99 39.85 -4.70
C ASN A 874 3.85 38.82 -4.92
N LEU A 875 2.78 38.91 -4.16
CA LEU A 875 1.67 37.94 -4.16
C LEU A 875 0.84 37.89 -5.48
N ALA A 876 1.26 38.64 -6.52
CA ALA A 876 0.35 39.00 -7.62
C ALA A 876 0.61 38.33 -8.98
N ILE A 877 1.62 37.47 -9.21
CA ILE A 877 2.02 37.13 -10.58
C ILE A 877 1.91 35.65 -10.98
N GLU A 878 2.05 34.69 -10.09
CA GLU A 878 2.08 33.27 -10.51
C GLU A 878 0.73 32.63 -10.81
N ASP A 879 -0.36 33.11 -10.25
CA ASP A 879 -1.73 32.60 -10.57
C ASP A 879 -2.19 32.99 -11.98
N PHE A 880 -1.51 33.96 -12.62
CA PHE A 880 -1.90 34.48 -13.93
C PHE A 880 -1.31 33.68 -15.11
N GLU A 881 -0.16 33.01 -14.92
CA GLU A 881 0.54 32.38 -16.05
C GLU A 881 0.33 30.87 -16.22
N LYS A 882 -0.05 30.12 -15.21
CA LYS A 882 -0.16 28.63 -15.27
C LYS A 882 -1.58 28.05 -15.44
N GLY A 883 -2.62 28.82 -15.16
CA GLY A 883 -4.03 28.35 -15.24
C GLY A 883 -4.75 28.58 -16.54
N ASN A 884 -4.21 29.36 -17.46
CA ASN A 884 -4.90 29.80 -18.67
C ASN A 884 -3.91 29.96 -19.84
N GLN A 885 -3.39 28.89 -20.41
CA GLN A 885 -2.92 28.99 -21.81
C GLN A 885 -4.17 29.23 -22.68
N VAL A 886 -4.54 30.49 -22.77
CA VAL A 886 -5.46 30.96 -23.80
C VAL A 886 -4.65 31.06 -25.08
N ASN A 887 -4.88 30.16 -26.01
CA ASN A 887 -4.28 30.22 -27.32
C ASN A 887 -4.92 31.36 -28.12
N LEU A 888 -4.29 32.52 -28.05
CA LEU A 888 -4.57 33.66 -28.95
C LEU A 888 -3.62 33.56 -30.13
N TYR A 889 -4.14 33.43 -31.33
CA TYR A 889 -3.31 33.34 -32.54
C TYR A 889 -3.93 34.12 -33.73
N PRO A 890 -3.08 34.61 -34.61
CA PRO A 890 -1.63 34.71 -34.48
C PRO A 890 -1.22 35.69 -33.37
N ASN A 891 -0.03 35.50 -32.80
CA ASN A 891 0.61 36.44 -31.88
C ASN A 891 2.12 36.44 -32.19
N PRO A 892 2.72 37.49 -32.73
CA PRO A 892 2.15 38.85 -33.00
C PRO A 892 0.97 38.92 -33.99
N VAL A 893 0.07 39.90 -33.77
CA VAL A 893 -1.17 40.14 -34.53
C VAL A 893 -0.98 41.27 -35.51
N SER A 894 -1.36 41.04 -36.80
CA SER A 894 -1.46 42.15 -37.80
C SER A 894 -2.87 42.77 -37.82
N ASP A 895 -3.90 42.05 -38.26
CA ASP A 895 -5.20 42.64 -38.44
C ASP A 895 -6.29 42.04 -37.55
N TYR A 896 -6.19 40.73 -37.24
CA TYR A 896 -7.16 40.03 -36.39
C TYR A 896 -6.50 38.85 -35.69
N PHE A 897 -7.07 38.44 -34.59
CA PHE A 897 -6.71 37.22 -33.86
C PHE A 897 -7.96 36.38 -33.59
N THR A 898 -7.79 35.13 -33.32
CA THR A 898 -8.79 34.19 -32.80
C THR A 898 -8.39 33.68 -31.41
N LEU A 899 -9.40 33.24 -30.67
CA LEU A 899 -9.26 32.57 -29.37
C LEU A 899 -9.70 31.12 -29.57
N GLY A 900 -8.93 30.15 -29.12
CA GLY A 900 -9.24 28.73 -29.28
C GLY A 900 -10.40 28.23 -28.41
N PHE A 901 -11.31 29.10 -27.95
CA PHE A 901 -12.43 28.76 -27.08
C PHE A 901 -13.59 29.78 -27.21
N ALA A 902 -14.80 29.32 -26.83
CA ALA A 902 -16.00 30.14 -26.86
C ALA A 902 -15.96 31.28 -25.80
N THR A 903 -16.33 32.48 -26.20
CA THR A 903 -16.42 33.68 -25.35
C THR A 903 -17.73 34.40 -25.56
N SER A 904 -18.28 35.00 -24.50
CA SER A 904 -19.44 35.88 -24.58
C SER A 904 -19.06 37.35 -24.80
N LYS A 905 -17.90 37.75 -24.28
CA LYS A 905 -17.40 39.13 -24.40
C LYS A 905 -15.86 39.13 -24.41
N VAL A 906 -15.28 40.06 -25.16
CA VAL A 906 -13.84 40.34 -25.23
C VAL A 906 -13.58 41.82 -25.11
N ASP A 907 -12.83 42.24 -24.10
CA ASP A 907 -12.38 43.60 -23.88
C ASP A 907 -10.87 43.69 -24.11
N ILE A 908 -10.37 44.64 -24.91
CA ILE A 908 -8.97 44.89 -25.19
C ILE A 908 -8.54 46.16 -24.45
N TYR A 909 -7.44 46.06 -23.73
CA TYR A 909 -6.84 47.15 -22.97
C TYR A 909 -5.43 47.45 -23.47
N SER A 910 -5.08 48.73 -23.45
CA SER A 910 -3.67 49.16 -23.57
C SER A 910 -2.87 48.73 -22.34
N ILE A 911 -1.55 48.77 -22.46
CA ILE A 911 -0.63 48.40 -21.36
C ILE A 911 -0.78 49.27 -20.10
N ILE A 912 -1.35 50.49 -20.24
CA ILE A 912 -1.67 51.38 -19.12
C ILE A 912 -3.06 51.16 -18.54
N GLY A 913 -3.77 50.08 -18.95
CA GLY A 913 -5.09 49.68 -18.42
C GLY A 913 -6.28 50.42 -19.04
N GLN A 914 -6.10 51.22 -20.11
CA GLN A 914 -7.17 51.89 -20.80
C GLN A 914 -7.93 50.92 -21.72
N LEU A 915 -9.23 50.79 -21.59
CA LEU A 915 -10.07 50.02 -22.50
C LEU A 915 -10.04 50.66 -23.90
N VAL A 916 -9.57 49.93 -24.90
CA VAL A 916 -9.42 50.42 -26.29
C VAL A 916 -10.44 49.80 -27.25
N LYS A 917 -10.96 48.62 -26.97
CA LYS A 917 -11.94 47.95 -27.81
C LYS A 917 -12.74 46.92 -27.04
N THR A 918 -14.04 46.74 -27.37
CA THR A 918 -14.88 45.68 -26.82
C THR A 918 -15.56 44.92 -27.95
N PHE A 919 -15.69 43.61 -27.83
CA PHE A 919 -16.45 42.73 -28.70
C PHE A 919 -17.44 41.92 -27.86
N ASN A 920 -18.70 41.87 -28.31
CA ASN A 920 -19.70 40.93 -27.78
C ASN A 920 -19.83 39.82 -28.80
N THR A 921 -19.75 38.59 -28.37
CA THR A 921 -19.82 37.39 -29.21
C THR A 921 -20.98 36.52 -28.75
N ASN A 922 -21.51 35.70 -29.65
CA ASN A 922 -22.62 34.79 -29.33
C ASN A 922 -22.10 33.37 -28.92
N GLY A 923 -20.95 33.29 -28.26
CA GLY A 923 -20.37 32.01 -27.86
C GLY A 923 -19.65 31.25 -28.99
N ASN A 924 -19.38 31.86 -30.13
CA ASN A 924 -18.67 31.21 -31.24
C ASN A 924 -17.15 31.19 -30.99
N ALA A 925 -16.53 30.00 -30.97
CA ALA A 925 -15.09 29.81 -30.77
C ALA A 925 -14.23 30.29 -31.96
N ASP A 926 -14.79 30.36 -33.19
CA ASP A 926 -14.09 30.75 -34.42
C ASP A 926 -14.21 32.25 -34.76
N TYR A 927 -14.65 33.05 -33.78
CA TYR A 927 -14.83 34.47 -34.00
C TYR A 927 -13.47 35.17 -34.19
N GLN A 928 -13.37 36.01 -35.29
CA GLN A 928 -12.19 36.81 -35.59
C GLN A 928 -12.31 38.21 -34.98
N PHE A 929 -11.38 38.54 -34.09
CA PHE A 929 -11.32 39.81 -33.38
C PHE A 929 -10.42 40.81 -34.14
N SER A 930 -11.02 41.77 -34.85
CA SER A 930 -10.26 42.73 -35.63
C SER A 930 -9.58 43.79 -34.77
N VAL A 931 -8.25 43.92 -34.93
CA VAL A 931 -7.40 44.91 -34.27
C VAL A 931 -6.67 45.81 -35.27
N SER A 932 -7.13 45.88 -36.53
CA SER A 932 -6.53 46.65 -37.61
C SER A 932 -6.41 48.16 -37.32
N GLY A 933 -7.24 48.67 -36.39
CA GLY A 933 -7.22 50.09 -36.00
C GLY A 933 -6.37 50.41 -34.79
N LEU A 934 -5.68 49.40 -34.19
CA LEU A 934 -4.81 49.57 -33.05
C LEU A 934 -3.37 49.90 -33.52
N THR A 935 -2.67 50.74 -32.77
CA THR A 935 -1.25 51.06 -33.01
C THR A 935 -0.36 49.86 -32.59
N SER A 936 0.78 49.72 -33.22
CA SER A 936 1.77 48.68 -32.85
C SER A 936 2.16 48.79 -31.36
N GLY A 937 2.12 47.68 -30.65
CA GLY A 937 2.40 47.65 -29.21
C GLY A 937 1.83 46.45 -28.50
N LEU A 938 2.04 46.39 -27.18
CA LEU A 938 1.55 45.34 -26.30
C LEU A 938 0.13 45.69 -25.77
N TYR A 939 -0.78 44.73 -25.86
CA TYR A 939 -2.18 44.84 -25.39
C TYR A 939 -2.54 43.67 -24.50
N LEU A 940 -3.55 43.89 -23.62
CA LEU A 940 -4.17 42.87 -22.78
C LEU A 940 -5.58 42.59 -23.29
N VAL A 941 -5.92 41.35 -23.47
CA VAL A 941 -7.27 40.87 -23.85
C VAL A 941 -7.92 40.23 -22.62
N LYS A 942 -9.02 40.78 -22.16
CA LYS A 942 -9.87 40.24 -21.12
C LYS A 942 -11.07 39.58 -21.76
N THR A 943 -11.23 38.26 -21.55
CA THR A 943 -12.35 37.49 -22.10
C THR A 943 -13.29 37.05 -21.00
N PHE A 944 -14.58 36.90 -21.37
CA PHE A 944 -15.65 36.40 -20.50
C PHE A 944 -16.28 35.20 -21.18
N ASP A 945 -16.47 34.08 -20.52
CA ASP A 945 -17.25 32.95 -21.03
C ASP A 945 -18.75 33.09 -20.67
N GLU A 946 -19.56 32.11 -21.05
CA GLU A 946 -21.01 32.11 -20.81
C GLU A 946 -21.38 32.15 -19.32
N ASN A 947 -20.48 31.73 -18.44
CA ASN A 947 -20.60 31.71 -16.97
C ASN A 947 -19.96 32.94 -16.32
N ASN A 948 -19.59 33.98 -17.10
CA ASN A 948 -18.86 35.16 -16.65
C ASN A 948 -17.45 34.87 -16.05
N LYS A 949 -16.89 33.73 -16.34
CA LYS A 949 -15.51 33.42 -15.94
C LYS A 949 -14.56 34.28 -16.79
N VAL A 950 -13.65 34.96 -16.09
CA VAL A 950 -12.71 35.90 -16.71
C VAL A 950 -11.40 35.20 -17.02
N ARG A 951 -10.85 35.48 -18.24
CA ARG A 951 -9.47 35.11 -18.61
C ARG A 951 -8.78 36.33 -19.21
N ILE A 952 -7.48 36.47 -19.03
CA ILE A 952 -6.70 37.55 -19.59
C ILE A 952 -5.49 36.98 -20.32
N VAL A 953 -5.25 37.51 -21.52
CA VAL A 953 -4.16 37.13 -22.41
C VAL A 953 -3.48 38.39 -22.93
N LYS A 954 -2.18 38.32 -23.20
CA LYS A 954 -1.44 39.38 -23.85
C LYS A 954 -1.18 39.06 -25.33
N PHE A 955 -1.23 40.10 -26.19
CA PHE A 955 -0.77 40.00 -27.56
C PHE A 955 0.05 41.20 -27.97
N ILE A 956 0.91 41.01 -28.97
CA ILE A 956 1.68 42.04 -29.62
C ILE A 956 1.02 42.39 -30.93
N LYS A 957 0.61 43.64 -31.09
CA LYS A 957 0.13 44.21 -32.38
C LYS A 957 1.34 44.69 -33.17
N ASN A 958 1.49 44.17 -34.39
CA ASN A 958 2.52 44.56 -35.32
C ASN A 958 2.21 45.89 -36.01
#